data_205cc541185e85eab647134854d21730
#
_entry.id   205cc541185e85eab647134854d21730
#
_cell.length_a   1.000
_cell.length_b   1.000
_cell.length_c   1.000
_cell.angle_alpha   90.00
_cell.angle_beta   90.00
_cell.angle_gamma   90.00
#
_symmetry.space_group_name_H-M   'P 1'
#
loop_
_entity.id
_entity.type
_entity.pdbx_description
1 polymer ?
#
loop_
_entity_poly.entity_id
_entity_poly.type
_entity_poly.pdbx_seq_one_letter_code
_entity_poly.pdbx_strand_id
1 'polypeptide(L)'
;MQNRQVANATKVAVAGASGYAGGEILRLLLGHPAYADGRLRIGALTAATSAGSTLGEHHPHLTPLAHRVVEPTEAAVLGGHDAVFLALPHGHSAVLAQQLSPETLIIDCGADFRLTDAAVWERFYGSSHAGSWPYGLPELPGARDQLRGTRRIAVPGCYPTAALLALFPALAADLIEPAVTVVAVSGTSGAGRAATTDLLGAEVIGSARAYNIAGVHRHTPEIAQGLRAVTDRDVSVSFTPVLIPASRGILATCTARTRSPLSQLRAAYEKAYHAEPFHLSDAGGAAAAHRRGDRQQRSAHRRRGGRGRADVRGDRRDRQPGQGHRRRRGAIDEPGAGLAGDRRPFGCGGGAVTDLAGTTRLLRAQGVTAPAGFRAAGVAAGIKASGALDLALVFNEGPDYAAAGVFTRNQVKAAPVLWTQQVLTTGRLRAVILNSGGANACTGPAGFADTHATAEAVAAALSDWGTETGAIEVAVCSTGLIGDRLPMDKLLAGVAHVVHEMHGGLVGGDEAAHAIMTTDNVPKQVALHHHDNWTVGGMAKGAGMLAPSLATMLCVLTTDAAAEPAALERALRRAAAATFDRLDIDGSCSTNDTVLLLSSGASEIPPAQADLDEAVLRVCDDLCAQLQADAEGVTKRVTVTVTGAATEDDALVAARQIARDSLVKTALFGSDPNWGRVLAAVGMAPITLDPDRISVSFNGAAVCVHGVGAPGAREVDLSDADIDITVDLGVGDGQARIRTTDLSHAYVEENSAYSS
;
A
#
# COMPACT_ATOMS: atom_id res chain seq x y z
N MET A 1 -9.70 6.64 -49.44
CA MET A 1 -10.45 6.14 -48.27
C MET A 1 -10.80 4.69 -48.55
N GLN A 2 -9.98 3.76 -48.06
CA GLN A 2 -10.18 2.33 -48.25
C GLN A 2 -11.15 1.81 -47.21
N ASN A 3 -12.28 1.23 -47.69
CA ASN A 3 -13.26 0.48 -46.93
C ASN A 3 -12.55 -0.70 -46.21
N ARG A 4 -12.09 -0.53 -44.94
CA ARG A 4 -11.79 -1.67 -44.06
C ARG A 4 -13.15 -2.27 -43.67
N GLN A 5 -13.46 -3.45 -44.21
CA GLN A 5 -14.51 -4.31 -43.66
C GLN A 5 -14.26 -4.47 -42.18
N VAL A 6 -15.13 -3.92 -41.34
CA VAL A 6 -15.13 -4.12 -39.88
C VAL A 6 -15.45 -5.60 -39.66
N ALA A 7 -14.47 -6.38 -39.27
CA ALA A 7 -14.70 -7.74 -38.82
C ALA A 7 -15.78 -7.69 -37.72
N ASN A 8 -16.77 -8.59 -37.79
CA ASN A 8 -17.85 -8.65 -36.80
C ASN A 8 -17.24 -8.74 -35.39
N ALA A 9 -17.56 -7.76 -34.53
CA ALA A 9 -17.06 -7.74 -33.16
C ALA A 9 -17.60 -8.94 -32.39
N THR A 10 -16.75 -9.66 -31.66
CA THR A 10 -17.13 -10.77 -30.76
C THR A 10 -18.08 -10.25 -29.68
N LYS A 11 -19.29 -10.78 -29.63
CA LYS A 11 -20.34 -10.39 -28.70
C LYS A 11 -20.34 -11.31 -27.48
N VAL A 12 -20.15 -10.76 -26.29
CA VAL A 12 -19.99 -11.51 -25.04
C VAL A 12 -21.12 -11.21 -24.08
N ALA A 13 -21.76 -12.25 -23.51
CA ALA A 13 -22.74 -12.11 -22.45
C ALA A 13 -22.17 -12.60 -21.11
N VAL A 14 -22.71 -12.05 -20.01
CA VAL A 14 -22.35 -12.45 -18.64
C VAL A 14 -23.63 -12.76 -17.86
N ALA A 15 -23.83 -14.03 -17.53
CA ALA A 15 -24.88 -14.48 -16.62
C ALA A 15 -24.36 -14.44 -15.19
N GLY A 16 -25.14 -13.87 -14.28
CA GLY A 16 -24.71 -13.58 -12.90
C GLY A 16 -23.93 -12.27 -12.78
N ALA A 17 -24.23 -11.29 -13.65
CA ALA A 17 -23.53 -10.01 -13.77
C ALA A 17 -23.55 -9.17 -12.48
N SER A 18 -24.58 -9.30 -11.62
CA SER A 18 -24.69 -8.59 -10.33
C SER A 18 -23.86 -9.20 -9.20
N GLY A 19 -23.33 -10.42 -9.39
CA GLY A 19 -22.49 -11.13 -8.41
C GLY A 19 -21.03 -10.67 -8.44
N TYR A 20 -20.23 -11.03 -7.43
CA TYR A 20 -18.80 -10.70 -7.37
C TYR A 20 -18.02 -11.24 -8.56
N ALA A 21 -18.23 -12.51 -8.95
CA ALA A 21 -17.57 -13.10 -10.11
C ALA A 21 -17.97 -12.41 -11.41
N GLY A 22 -19.27 -12.15 -11.60
CA GLY A 22 -19.74 -11.41 -12.78
C GLY A 22 -19.17 -10.00 -12.89
N GLY A 23 -19.13 -9.26 -11.78
CA GLY A 23 -18.52 -7.93 -11.75
C GLY A 23 -17.03 -7.95 -12.09
N GLU A 24 -16.28 -8.96 -11.63
CA GLU A 24 -14.86 -9.11 -11.94
C GLU A 24 -14.62 -9.50 -13.41
N ILE A 25 -15.46 -10.37 -13.99
CA ILE A 25 -15.43 -10.68 -15.41
C ILE A 25 -15.65 -9.40 -16.23
N LEU A 26 -16.66 -8.60 -15.88
CA LEU A 26 -16.94 -7.32 -16.56
C LEU A 26 -15.80 -6.33 -16.45
N ARG A 27 -15.16 -6.23 -15.29
CA ARG A 27 -13.97 -5.38 -15.10
C ARG A 27 -12.83 -5.80 -16.02
N LEU A 28 -12.57 -7.10 -16.15
CA LEU A 28 -11.53 -7.64 -17.03
C LEU A 28 -11.87 -7.43 -18.50
N LEU A 29 -13.13 -7.62 -18.91
CA LEU A 29 -13.58 -7.38 -20.27
C LEU A 29 -13.44 -5.90 -20.66
N LEU A 30 -13.81 -4.97 -19.78
CA LEU A 30 -13.63 -3.53 -19.99
C LEU A 30 -12.16 -3.11 -20.15
N GLY A 31 -11.26 -3.77 -19.44
CA GLY A 31 -9.81 -3.55 -19.55
C GLY A 31 -9.13 -4.32 -20.68
N HIS A 32 -9.86 -5.13 -21.45
CA HIS A 32 -9.27 -5.94 -22.51
C HIS A 32 -8.99 -5.11 -23.76
N PRO A 33 -7.81 -5.22 -24.41
CA PRO A 33 -7.47 -4.46 -25.61
C PRO A 33 -8.51 -4.58 -26.74
N ALA A 34 -9.11 -5.77 -26.94
CA ALA A 34 -10.14 -5.99 -27.94
C ALA A 34 -11.44 -5.23 -27.66
N TYR A 35 -11.72 -4.86 -26.41
CA TYR A 35 -12.85 -3.98 -26.07
C TYR A 35 -12.51 -2.54 -26.45
N ALA A 36 -11.32 -2.09 -26.16
CA ALA A 36 -10.88 -0.73 -26.49
C ALA A 36 -10.84 -0.47 -28.00
N ASP A 37 -10.44 -1.46 -28.81
CA ASP A 37 -10.38 -1.35 -30.27
C ASP A 37 -11.67 -1.79 -30.99
N GLY A 38 -12.74 -2.12 -30.26
CA GLY A 38 -14.06 -2.44 -30.78
C GLY A 38 -14.22 -3.85 -31.36
N ARG A 39 -13.21 -4.72 -31.25
CA ARG A 39 -13.28 -6.14 -31.66
C ARG A 39 -14.07 -7.02 -30.68
N LEU A 40 -14.31 -6.53 -29.45
CA LEU A 40 -15.14 -7.16 -28.44
C LEU A 40 -16.24 -6.21 -27.99
N ARG A 41 -17.47 -6.72 -27.85
CA ARG A 41 -18.61 -5.98 -27.32
C ARG A 41 -19.27 -6.75 -26.19
N ILE A 42 -19.58 -6.05 -25.11
CA ILE A 42 -20.33 -6.60 -23.98
C ILE A 42 -21.84 -6.52 -24.35
N GLY A 43 -22.44 -7.68 -24.55
CA GLY A 43 -23.85 -7.89 -24.87
C GLY A 43 -24.72 -7.97 -23.62
N ALA A 44 -25.52 -9.04 -23.45
CA ALA A 44 -26.45 -9.20 -22.34
C ALA A 44 -25.72 -9.30 -20.98
N LEU A 45 -26.28 -8.63 -19.97
CA LEU A 45 -25.91 -8.71 -18.57
C LEU A 45 -27.10 -9.27 -17.81
N THR A 46 -27.01 -10.49 -17.29
CA THR A 46 -28.19 -11.11 -16.70
C THR A 46 -27.98 -11.52 -15.23
N ALA A 47 -29.07 -11.56 -14.47
CA ALA A 47 -29.11 -12.09 -13.12
C ALA A 47 -30.50 -12.66 -12.82
N ALA A 48 -30.61 -13.46 -11.73
CA ALA A 48 -31.89 -14.01 -11.30
C ALA A 48 -32.67 -12.98 -10.46
N THR A 49 -32.23 -12.73 -9.24
CA THR A 49 -32.95 -11.88 -8.27
C THR A 49 -32.79 -10.39 -8.49
N SER A 50 -31.74 -9.97 -9.21
CA SER A 50 -31.43 -8.58 -9.48
C SER A 50 -31.86 -8.15 -10.89
N ALA A 51 -32.65 -8.94 -11.60
CA ALA A 51 -33.20 -8.54 -12.90
C ALA A 51 -34.09 -7.30 -12.74
N GLY A 52 -33.94 -6.34 -13.68
CA GLY A 52 -34.65 -5.07 -13.65
C GLY A 52 -33.89 -3.92 -12.95
N SER A 53 -32.88 -4.19 -12.13
CA SER A 53 -32.01 -3.17 -11.54
C SER A 53 -30.92 -2.71 -12.53
N THR A 54 -30.27 -1.59 -12.25
CA THR A 54 -29.10 -1.16 -13.02
C THR A 54 -27.84 -1.84 -12.53
N LEU A 55 -26.86 -2.07 -13.42
CA LEU A 55 -25.58 -2.65 -13.02
C LEU A 55 -24.85 -1.75 -12.01
N GLY A 56 -25.01 -0.43 -12.08
CA GLY A 56 -24.40 0.54 -11.18
C GLY A 56 -24.83 0.39 -9.72
N GLU A 57 -26.05 -0.09 -9.45
CA GLU A 57 -26.52 -0.41 -8.10
C GLU A 57 -25.71 -1.55 -7.45
N HIS A 58 -25.13 -2.43 -8.27
CA HIS A 58 -24.34 -3.59 -7.81
C HIS A 58 -22.83 -3.35 -7.91
N HIS A 59 -22.40 -2.62 -8.92
CA HIS A 59 -20.99 -2.39 -9.27
C HIS A 59 -20.76 -0.92 -9.68
N PRO A 60 -20.84 0.04 -8.75
CA PRO A 60 -20.74 1.48 -9.04
C PRO A 60 -19.40 1.86 -9.69
N HIS A 61 -18.36 1.07 -9.49
CA HIS A 61 -17.04 1.27 -10.08
C HIS A 61 -16.95 0.89 -11.58
N LEU A 62 -17.93 0.17 -12.12
CA LEU A 62 -17.99 -0.18 -13.55
C LEU A 62 -18.73 0.91 -14.34
N THR A 63 -18.26 2.14 -14.25
CA THR A 63 -18.91 3.34 -14.79
C THR A 63 -19.36 3.25 -16.25
N PRO A 64 -18.61 2.63 -17.20
CA PRO A 64 -19.06 2.50 -18.58
C PRO A 64 -20.34 1.66 -18.78
N LEU A 65 -20.63 0.74 -17.83
CA LEU A 65 -21.77 -0.16 -17.85
C LEU A 65 -22.82 0.15 -16.78
N ALA A 66 -22.59 1.15 -15.92
CA ALA A 66 -23.41 1.41 -14.73
C ALA A 66 -24.89 1.66 -15.04
N HIS A 67 -25.17 2.29 -16.18
CA HIS A 67 -26.54 2.60 -16.63
C HIS A 67 -27.28 1.42 -17.26
N ARG A 68 -26.59 0.30 -17.50
CA ARG A 68 -27.19 -0.87 -18.15
C ARG A 68 -28.12 -1.61 -17.18
N VAL A 69 -29.31 -1.93 -17.68
CA VAL A 69 -30.27 -2.76 -16.94
C VAL A 69 -29.82 -4.23 -16.99
N VAL A 70 -29.89 -4.89 -15.87
CA VAL A 70 -29.63 -6.31 -15.72
C VAL A 70 -30.90 -7.09 -16.13
N GLU A 71 -30.76 -7.96 -17.11
CA GLU A 71 -31.86 -8.73 -17.70
C GLU A 71 -32.07 -10.06 -16.95
N PRO A 72 -33.23 -10.74 -17.09
CA PRO A 72 -33.42 -12.08 -16.54
C PRO A 72 -32.43 -13.08 -17.14
N THR A 73 -31.97 -14.06 -16.32
CA THR A 73 -31.07 -15.12 -16.79
C THR A 73 -31.87 -16.20 -17.52
N GLU A 74 -32.06 -16.02 -18.81
CA GLU A 74 -32.80 -16.92 -19.70
C GLU A 74 -31.99 -17.22 -20.96
N ALA A 75 -32.13 -18.43 -21.49
CA ALA A 75 -31.42 -18.85 -22.70
C ALA A 75 -31.75 -17.96 -23.93
N ALA A 76 -32.96 -17.43 -24.01
CA ALA A 76 -33.38 -16.51 -25.07
C ALA A 76 -32.60 -15.19 -25.03
N VAL A 77 -32.28 -14.67 -23.84
CA VAL A 77 -31.50 -13.44 -23.64
C VAL A 77 -30.01 -13.66 -23.93
N LEU A 78 -29.50 -14.81 -23.57
CA LEU A 78 -28.09 -15.19 -23.76
C LEU A 78 -27.83 -15.69 -25.19
N GLY A 79 -28.84 -16.11 -25.90
CA GLY A 79 -28.76 -16.56 -27.29
C GLY A 79 -28.20 -15.50 -28.24
N GLY A 80 -27.54 -15.93 -29.33
CA GLY A 80 -26.96 -15.02 -30.33
C GLY A 80 -25.72 -14.26 -29.88
N HIS A 81 -25.07 -14.67 -28.75
CA HIS A 81 -23.77 -14.23 -28.36
C HIS A 81 -22.70 -15.25 -28.78
N ASP A 82 -21.53 -14.77 -29.16
CA ASP A 82 -20.39 -15.62 -29.55
C ASP A 82 -19.78 -16.31 -28.34
N ALA A 83 -19.78 -15.64 -27.18
CA ALA A 83 -19.31 -16.20 -25.91
C ALA A 83 -20.25 -15.82 -24.74
N VAL A 84 -20.41 -16.76 -23.81
CA VAL A 84 -21.23 -16.59 -22.62
C VAL A 84 -20.41 -17.03 -21.39
N PHE A 85 -20.24 -16.12 -20.43
CA PHE A 85 -19.75 -16.46 -19.12
C PHE A 85 -20.91 -16.82 -18.19
N LEU A 86 -20.83 -17.99 -17.55
CA LEU A 86 -21.80 -18.43 -16.55
C LEU A 86 -21.20 -18.27 -15.16
N ALA A 87 -21.50 -17.17 -14.48
CA ALA A 87 -21.09 -16.89 -13.11
C ALA A 87 -22.25 -17.18 -12.13
N LEU A 88 -22.77 -18.39 -12.21
CA LEU A 88 -23.96 -18.84 -11.51
C LEU A 88 -23.65 -19.76 -10.33
N PRO A 89 -24.57 -19.90 -9.35
CA PRO A 89 -24.48 -20.93 -8.34
C PRO A 89 -24.46 -22.33 -8.98
N HIS A 90 -23.83 -23.31 -8.32
CA HIS A 90 -23.82 -24.69 -8.78
C HIS A 90 -25.25 -25.25 -8.94
N GLY A 91 -25.43 -26.12 -9.91
CA GLY A 91 -26.73 -26.68 -10.29
C GLY A 91 -27.52 -25.84 -11.31
N HIS A 92 -27.10 -24.60 -11.58
CA HIS A 92 -27.82 -23.71 -12.52
C HIS A 92 -27.14 -23.63 -13.89
N SER A 93 -25.84 -23.79 -13.97
CA SER A 93 -25.10 -23.70 -15.24
C SER A 93 -25.44 -24.83 -16.19
N ALA A 94 -25.66 -26.04 -15.69
CA ALA A 94 -25.93 -27.22 -16.50
C ALA A 94 -27.23 -27.11 -17.33
N VAL A 95 -28.31 -26.65 -16.70
CA VAL A 95 -29.62 -26.49 -17.35
C VAL A 95 -29.55 -25.41 -18.44
N LEU A 96 -28.88 -24.32 -18.16
CA LEU A 96 -28.76 -23.19 -19.10
C LEU A 96 -27.85 -23.54 -20.27
N ALA A 97 -26.73 -24.20 -20.02
CA ALA A 97 -25.76 -24.60 -21.04
C ALA A 97 -26.33 -25.55 -22.10
N GLN A 98 -27.29 -26.41 -21.72
CA GLN A 98 -27.98 -27.32 -22.65
C GLN A 98 -28.92 -26.58 -23.62
N GLN A 99 -29.39 -25.40 -23.26
CA GLN A 99 -30.32 -24.60 -24.08
C GLN A 99 -29.59 -23.62 -25.02
N LEU A 100 -28.27 -23.43 -24.84
CA LEU A 100 -27.48 -22.55 -25.67
C LEU A 100 -26.92 -23.29 -26.90
N SER A 101 -26.72 -22.56 -27.99
CA SER A 101 -26.17 -23.11 -29.25
C SER A 101 -24.85 -23.84 -29.01
N PRO A 102 -24.62 -24.99 -29.70
CA PRO A 102 -23.34 -25.67 -29.70
C PRO A 102 -22.17 -24.76 -30.17
N GLU A 103 -22.45 -23.79 -31.02
CA GLU A 103 -21.46 -22.86 -31.56
C GLU A 103 -21.08 -21.76 -30.59
N THR A 104 -21.87 -21.50 -29.56
CA THR A 104 -21.54 -20.51 -28.52
C THR A 104 -20.40 -21.02 -27.64
N LEU A 105 -19.35 -20.23 -27.45
CA LEU A 105 -18.33 -20.51 -26.46
C LEU A 105 -18.92 -20.31 -25.06
N ILE A 106 -18.98 -21.35 -24.24
CA ILE A 106 -19.44 -21.25 -22.87
C ILE A 106 -18.26 -21.42 -21.90
N ILE A 107 -18.10 -20.43 -21.02
CA ILE A 107 -17.08 -20.40 -19.97
C ILE A 107 -17.83 -20.45 -18.62
N ASP A 108 -17.87 -21.64 -18.02
CA ASP A 108 -18.59 -21.87 -16.75
C ASP A 108 -17.69 -21.62 -15.55
N CYS A 109 -18.00 -20.58 -14.79
CA CYS A 109 -17.37 -20.30 -13.50
C CYS A 109 -18.07 -21.02 -12.32
N GLY A 110 -19.18 -21.72 -12.59
CA GLY A 110 -19.83 -22.63 -11.66
C GLY A 110 -19.02 -23.91 -11.44
N ALA A 111 -19.60 -24.85 -10.69
CA ALA A 111 -18.93 -26.10 -10.39
C ALA A 111 -19.39 -27.27 -11.28
N ASP A 112 -20.47 -27.09 -12.04
CA ASP A 112 -21.30 -28.17 -12.61
C ASP A 112 -20.52 -29.12 -13.55
N PHE A 113 -19.44 -28.66 -14.17
CA PHE A 113 -18.69 -29.40 -15.19
C PHE A 113 -17.23 -29.68 -14.82
N ARG A 114 -16.81 -29.45 -13.56
CA ARG A 114 -15.40 -29.59 -13.13
C ARG A 114 -14.98 -31.01 -12.86
N LEU A 115 -15.84 -31.76 -12.13
CA LEU A 115 -15.51 -33.13 -11.71
C LEU A 115 -15.83 -34.13 -12.82
N THR A 116 -14.93 -35.09 -13.03
CA THR A 116 -15.09 -36.16 -14.03
C THR A 116 -15.80 -37.38 -13.48
N ASP A 117 -15.78 -37.59 -12.15
CA ASP A 117 -16.38 -38.72 -11.47
C ASP A 117 -17.77 -38.36 -10.95
N ALA A 118 -18.78 -39.03 -11.48
CA ALA A 118 -20.18 -38.81 -11.13
C ALA A 118 -20.50 -39.16 -9.65
N ALA A 119 -19.92 -40.22 -9.11
CA ALA A 119 -20.14 -40.62 -7.73
C ALA A 119 -19.53 -39.62 -6.73
N VAL A 120 -18.37 -39.07 -7.09
CA VAL A 120 -17.73 -37.98 -6.33
C VAL A 120 -18.57 -36.71 -6.39
N TRP A 121 -19.13 -36.36 -7.55
CA TRP A 121 -20.02 -35.22 -7.68
C TRP A 121 -21.26 -35.39 -6.79
N GLU A 122 -21.96 -36.50 -6.90
CA GLU A 122 -23.16 -36.76 -6.09
C GLU A 122 -22.91 -36.70 -4.59
N ARG A 123 -21.76 -37.25 -4.16
CA ARG A 123 -21.34 -37.22 -2.75
C ARG A 123 -21.15 -35.80 -2.21
N PHE A 124 -20.55 -34.90 -3.00
CA PHE A 124 -20.14 -33.55 -2.54
C PHE A 124 -21.16 -32.46 -2.87
N TYR A 125 -21.98 -32.65 -3.91
CA TYR A 125 -22.95 -31.66 -4.37
C TYR A 125 -24.41 -32.08 -4.22
N GLY A 126 -24.68 -33.37 -4.04
CA GLY A 126 -26.03 -33.90 -3.75
C GLY A 126 -27.00 -33.85 -4.93
N SER A 127 -26.51 -33.70 -6.15
CA SER A 127 -27.30 -33.64 -7.40
C SER A 127 -26.75 -34.55 -8.47
N SER A 128 -27.52 -34.80 -9.54
CA SER A 128 -27.06 -35.59 -10.69
C SER A 128 -25.91 -34.92 -11.41
N HIS A 129 -24.95 -35.70 -11.85
CA HIS A 129 -23.77 -35.25 -12.60
C HIS A 129 -24.14 -34.84 -14.02
N ALA A 130 -23.78 -33.61 -14.43
CA ALA A 130 -24.12 -33.06 -15.75
C ALA A 130 -23.10 -33.38 -16.86
N GLY A 131 -22.08 -34.17 -16.57
CA GLY A 131 -20.91 -34.38 -17.41
C GLY A 131 -19.73 -33.51 -17.01
N SER A 132 -18.64 -33.58 -17.77
CA SER A 132 -17.44 -32.76 -17.52
C SER A 132 -16.97 -32.06 -18.79
N TRP A 133 -16.35 -30.92 -18.63
CA TRP A 133 -15.77 -30.11 -19.70
C TRP A 133 -14.24 -30.00 -19.55
N PRO A 134 -13.51 -29.62 -20.62
CA PRO A 134 -12.11 -29.30 -20.51
C PRO A 134 -11.86 -28.29 -19.38
N TYR A 135 -10.90 -28.61 -18.53
CA TYR A 135 -10.59 -27.86 -17.32
C TYR A 135 -9.79 -26.58 -17.64
N GLY A 136 -10.30 -25.43 -17.31
CA GLY A 136 -9.83 -24.11 -17.70
C GLY A 136 -8.61 -23.62 -16.89
N LEU A 137 -7.58 -24.47 -16.71
CA LEU A 137 -6.30 -24.12 -16.10
C LEU A 137 -5.17 -24.43 -17.11
N PRO A 138 -4.87 -23.50 -18.03
CA PRO A 138 -3.98 -23.73 -19.17
C PRO A 138 -2.53 -24.02 -18.77
N GLU A 139 -2.14 -23.73 -17.53
CA GLU A 139 -0.81 -23.98 -16.99
C GLU A 139 -0.55 -25.46 -16.67
N LEU A 140 -1.58 -26.27 -16.53
CA LEU A 140 -1.41 -27.70 -16.34
C LEU A 140 -0.84 -28.35 -17.63
N PRO A 141 0.01 -29.39 -17.50
CA PRO A 141 0.59 -30.09 -18.65
C PRO A 141 -0.47 -30.53 -19.65
N GLY A 142 -0.34 -30.09 -20.91
CA GLY A 142 -1.27 -30.43 -22.01
C GLY A 142 -2.64 -29.75 -21.99
N ALA A 143 -2.99 -29.03 -20.92
CA ALA A 143 -4.31 -28.40 -20.78
C ALA A 143 -4.52 -27.29 -21.82
N ARG A 144 -3.50 -26.50 -22.14
CA ARG A 144 -3.57 -25.44 -23.15
C ARG A 144 -3.97 -25.96 -24.53
N ASP A 145 -3.46 -27.14 -24.92
CA ASP A 145 -3.79 -27.75 -26.20
C ASP A 145 -5.23 -28.31 -26.20
N GLN A 146 -5.70 -28.86 -25.08
CA GLN A 146 -7.08 -29.32 -24.92
C GLN A 146 -8.08 -28.15 -24.97
N LEU A 147 -7.69 -26.95 -24.50
CA LEU A 147 -8.53 -25.76 -24.54
C LEU A 147 -8.60 -25.12 -25.93
N ARG A 148 -7.63 -25.38 -26.82
CA ARG A 148 -7.66 -24.86 -28.17
C ARG A 148 -8.84 -25.43 -28.97
N GLY A 149 -9.66 -24.53 -29.47
CA GLY A 149 -10.82 -24.90 -30.30
C GLY A 149 -12.01 -25.47 -29.55
N THR A 150 -11.92 -25.67 -28.22
CA THR A 150 -13.09 -26.07 -27.41
C THR A 150 -14.08 -24.92 -27.29
N ARG A 151 -15.36 -25.27 -27.26
CA ARG A 151 -16.43 -24.31 -27.00
C ARG A 151 -17.06 -24.47 -25.61
N ARG A 152 -16.48 -25.33 -24.80
CA ARG A 152 -16.96 -25.63 -23.44
C ARG A 152 -15.77 -25.62 -22.51
N ILE A 153 -15.77 -24.73 -21.52
CA ILE A 153 -14.65 -24.56 -20.58
C ILE A 153 -15.21 -24.57 -19.16
N ALA A 154 -14.72 -25.47 -18.32
CA ALA A 154 -14.99 -25.48 -16.87
C ALA A 154 -13.90 -24.71 -16.13
N VAL A 155 -14.21 -23.52 -15.62
CA VAL A 155 -13.27 -22.69 -14.85
C VAL A 155 -13.01 -23.33 -13.49
N PRO A 156 -11.74 -23.50 -13.05
CA PRO A 156 -11.40 -24.10 -11.76
C PRO A 156 -12.00 -23.36 -10.57
N GLY A 157 -12.21 -24.08 -9.46
CA GLY A 157 -12.46 -23.45 -8.17
C GLY A 157 -11.27 -22.62 -7.70
N CYS A 158 -11.52 -21.60 -6.88
CA CYS A 158 -10.47 -20.69 -6.44
C CYS A 158 -9.36 -21.39 -5.62
N TYR A 159 -9.72 -22.25 -4.67
CA TYR A 159 -8.74 -23.05 -3.92
C TYR A 159 -8.03 -24.10 -4.78
N PRO A 160 -8.71 -24.85 -5.66
CA PRO A 160 -8.04 -25.73 -6.61
C PRO A 160 -7.03 -25.00 -7.49
N THR A 161 -7.36 -23.83 -8.02
CA THR A 161 -6.41 -23.01 -8.79
C THR A 161 -5.14 -22.74 -7.99
N ALA A 162 -5.25 -22.23 -6.76
CA ALA A 162 -4.10 -21.90 -5.92
C ALA A 162 -3.28 -23.16 -5.54
N ALA A 163 -3.96 -24.26 -5.17
CA ALA A 163 -3.31 -25.50 -4.75
C ALA A 163 -2.62 -26.22 -5.91
N LEU A 164 -3.30 -26.32 -7.06
CA LEU A 164 -2.75 -27.00 -8.24
C LEU A 164 -1.52 -26.26 -8.75
N LEU A 165 -1.60 -24.95 -8.94
CA LEU A 165 -0.45 -24.14 -9.36
C LEU A 165 0.71 -24.22 -8.36
N ALA A 166 0.43 -24.40 -7.06
CA ALA A 166 1.47 -24.57 -6.05
C ALA A 166 2.15 -25.93 -6.10
N LEU A 167 1.47 -26.99 -6.51
CA LEU A 167 1.94 -28.37 -6.32
C LEU A 167 2.33 -29.09 -7.61
N PHE A 168 1.64 -28.78 -8.75
CA PHE A 168 1.82 -29.59 -9.95
C PHE A 168 3.25 -29.59 -10.51
N PRO A 169 4.06 -28.50 -10.49
CA PRO A 169 5.38 -28.56 -11.09
C PRO A 169 6.31 -29.56 -10.40
N ALA A 170 6.26 -29.58 -9.07
CA ALA A 170 7.09 -30.50 -8.29
C ALA A 170 6.56 -31.95 -8.36
N LEU A 171 5.23 -32.13 -8.41
CA LEU A 171 4.61 -33.45 -8.50
C LEU A 171 4.80 -34.07 -9.88
N ALA A 172 4.60 -33.31 -10.95
CA ALA A 172 4.84 -33.79 -12.34
C ALA A 172 6.30 -34.11 -12.64
N ALA A 173 7.24 -33.52 -11.91
CA ALA A 173 8.65 -33.81 -11.98
C ALA A 173 9.10 -34.94 -11.00
N ASP A 174 8.18 -35.58 -10.30
CA ASP A 174 8.42 -36.62 -9.29
C ASP A 174 9.38 -36.18 -8.16
N LEU A 175 9.35 -34.90 -7.79
CA LEU A 175 10.23 -34.32 -6.79
C LEU A 175 9.61 -34.26 -5.37
N ILE A 176 8.32 -34.56 -5.25
CA ILE A 176 7.58 -34.59 -3.98
C ILE A 176 6.74 -35.86 -3.84
N GLU A 177 6.46 -36.22 -2.59
CA GLU A 177 5.48 -37.29 -2.33
C GLU A 177 4.06 -36.83 -2.66
N PRO A 178 3.17 -37.72 -3.19
CA PRO A 178 1.79 -37.34 -3.57
C PRO A 178 0.84 -37.18 -2.38
N ALA A 179 1.33 -37.33 -1.15
CA ALA A 179 0.60 -37.01 0.07
C ALA A 179 0.82 -35.54 0.43
N VAL A 180 -0.17 -34.71 0.16
CA VAL A 180 -0.05 -33.25 0.27
C VAL A 180 -0.99 -32.68 1.33
N THR A 181 -0.53 -31.65 2.01
CA THR A 181 -1.35 -30.84 2.92
C THR A 181 -1.47 -29.43 2.38
N VAL A 182 -2.70 -28.93 2.29
CA VAL A 182 -3.04 -27.58 1.82
C VAL A 182 -3.79 -26.85 2.92
N VAL A 183 -3.23 -25.75 3.43
CA VAL A 183 -3.92 -24.80 4.29
C VAL A 183 -4.10 -23.53 3.46
N ALA A 184 -5.35 -23.13 3.23
CA ALA A 184 -5.63 -21.98 2.37
C ALA A 184 -6.48 -20.94 3.10
N VAL A 185 -5.90 -19.76 3.29
CA VAL A 185 -6.53 -18.61 3.93
C VAL A 185 -7.20 -17.77 2.84
N SER A 186 -8.50 -17.47 3.01
CA SER A 186 -9.32 -16.80 2.00
C SER A 186 -10.07 -15.61 2.55
N GLY A 187 -10.22 -14.58 1.73
CA GLY A 187 -11.14 -13.49 1.97
C GLY A 187 -12.63 -13.89 1.77
N THR A 188 -13.53 -13.07 2.31
CA THR A 188 -14.98 -13.34 2.41
C THR A 188 -15.72 -13.35 1.07
N SER A 189 -15.25 -12.63 0.05
CA SER A 189 -15.93 -12.55 -1.25
C SER A 189 -16.05 -13.91 -1.97
N GLY A 190 -15.18 -14.89 -1.64
CA GLY A 190 -15.24 -16.25 -2.17
C GLY A 190 -16.49 -17.02 -1.78
N ALA A 191 -17.17 -16.64 -0.69
CA ALA A 191 -18.42 -17.21 -0.24
C ALA A 191 -19.66 -16.68 -0.98
N GLY A 192 -19.48 -15.71 -1.89
CA GLY A 192 -20.56 -15.06 -2.62
C GLY A 192 -21.09 -13.80 -1.93
N ARG A 193 -22.12 -13.19 -2.54
CA ARG A 193 -22.70 -11.92 -2.09
C ARG A 193 -23.91 -12.09 -1.13
N ALA A 194 -24.40 -13.30 -0.99
CA ALA A 194 -25.55 -13.56 -0.12
C ALA A 194 -25.21 -13.24 1.35
N ALA A 195 -26.03 -12.42 1.98
CA ALA A 195 -25.90 -12.11 3.39
C ALA A 195 -26.27 -13.34 4.23
N THR A 196 -25.28 -13.96 4.88
CA THR A 196 -25.47 -15.04 5.84
C THR A 196 -24.94 -14.61 7.19
N THR A 197 -25.50 -15.13 8.28
CA THR A 197 -25.09 -14.78 9.64
C THR A 197 -23.59 -14.94 9.84
N ASP A 198 -23.02 -16.02 9.33
CA ASP A 198 -21.60 -16.36 9.45
C ASP A 198 -20.64 -15.43 8.68
N LEU A 199 -21.17 -14.59 7.78
CA LEU A 199 -20.42 -13.66 6.95
C LEU A 199 -20.70 -12.19 7.30
N LEU A 200 -21.48 -11.95 8.36
CA LEU A 200 -21.67 -10.59 8.88
C LEU A 200 -20.32 -10.02 9.37
N GLY A 201 -20.10 -8.73 9.16
CA GLY A 201 -18.88 -8.08 9.58
C GLY A 201 -18.55 -8.30 11.05
N ALA A 202 -19.55 -8.27 11.95
CA ALA A 202 -19.39 -8.53 13.38
C ALA A 202 -18.91 -9.97 13.71
N GLU A 203 -19.19 -10.93 12.83
CA GLU A 203 -18.80 -12.34 13.02
C GLU A 203 -17.44 -12.67 12.39
N VAL A 204 -17.05 -11.92 11.36
CA VAL A 204 -15.82 -12.15 10.60
C VAL A 204 -14.67 -11.26 11.06
N ILE A 205 -14.93 -9.98 11.40
CA ILE A 205 -13.90 -9.05 11.81
C ILE A 205 -13.24 -9.53 13.11
N GLY A 206 -11.89 -9.60 13.09
CA GLY A 206 -11.10 -10.08 14.24
C GLY A 206 -11.05 -11.60 14.39
N SER A 207 -11.62 -12.39 13.47
CA SER A 207 -11.61 -13.84 13.53
C SER A 207 -10.87 -14.50 12.36
N ALA A 208 -10.28 -15.67 12.62
CA ALA A 208 -9.80 -16.58 11.59
C ALA A 208 -10.44 -17.95 11.85
N ARG A 209 -11.30 -18.42 10.92
CA ARG A 209 -12.09 -19.60 11.12
C ARG A 209 -11.87 -20.65 10.04
N ALA A 210 -11.40 -21.84 10.45
CA ALA A 210 -11.42 -23.00 9.57
C ALA A 210 -12.86 -23.51 9.39
N TYR A 211 -13.22 -23.93 8.19
CA TYR A 211 -14.55 -24.43 7.87
C TYR A 211 -14.49 -25.63 6.93
N ASN A 212 -15.50 -26.48 6.93
CA ASN A 212 -15.58 -27.66 6.09
C ASN A 212 -14.28 -28.49 6.06
N ILE A 213 -13.64 -28.67 7.22
CA ILE A 213 -12.41 -29.46 7.41
C ILE A 213 -12.65 -30.95 7.32
N ALA A 214 -11.62 -31.77 7.47
CA ALA A 214 -11.69 -33.23 7.47
C ALA A 214 -12.21 -33.85 6.16
N GLY A 215 -11.86 -33.23 5.02
CA GLY A 215 -12.14 -33.76 3.69
C GLY A 215 -13.57 -33.53 3.17
N VAL A 216 -14.42 -32.78 3.92
CA VAL A 216 -15.82 -32.53 3.50
C VAL A 216 -15.96 -31.31 2.58
N HIS A 217 -14.91 -30.51 2.40
CA HIS A 217 -14.96 -29.37 1.51
C HIS A 217 -15.04 -29.79 0.03
N ARG A 218 -15.96 -29.19 -0.73
CA ARG A 218 -16.23 -29.51 -2.14
C ARG A 218 -15.03 -29.37 -3.08
N HIS A 219 -14.03 -28.57 -2.72
CA HIS A 219 -12.79 -28.44 -3.50
C HIS A 219 -11.74 -29.53 -3.23
N THR A 220 -11.90 -30.33 -2.16
CA THR A 220 -10.97 -31.43 -1.87
C THR A 220 -10.85 -32.45 -3.04
N PRO A 221 -11.97 -32.98 -3.58
CA PRO A 221 -11.91 -33.89 -4.71
C PRO A 221 -11.39 -33.21 -5.99
N GLU A 222 -11.69 -31.93 -6.21
CA GLU A 222 -11.22 -31.20 -7.37
C GLU A 222 -9.70 -31.01 -7.36
N ILE A 223 -9.09 -30.70 -6.18
CA ILE A 223 -7.63 -30.66 -6.01
C ILE A 223 -7.03 -32.04 -6.27
N ALA A 224 -7.60 -33.08 -5.69
CA ALA A 224 -7.12 -34.46 -5.88
C ALA A 224 -7.18 -34.89 -7.35
N GLN A 225 -8.27 -34.57 -8.05
CA GLN A 225 -8.44 -34.85 -9.49
C GLN A 225 -7.35 -34.15 -10.32
N GLY A 226 -7.13 -32.85 -10.09
CA GLY A 226 -6.12 -32.09 -10.83
C GLY A 226 -4.69 -32.56 -10.57
N LEU A 227 -4.37 -33.00 -9.35
CA LEU A 227 -3.05 -33.58 -9.04
C LEU A 227 -2.87 -34.97 -9.65
N ARG A 228 -3.93 -35.82 -9.67
CA ARG A 228 -3.88 -37.14 -10.37
C ARG A 228 -3.70 -36.99 -11.86
N ALA A 229 -4.08 -35.89 -12.47
CA ALA A 229 -3.86 -35.66 -13.89
C ALA A 229 -2.38 -35.47 -14.28
N VAL A 230 -1.50 -35.23 -13.30
CA VAL A 230 -0.06 -34.95 -13.53
C VAL A 230 0.88 -36.00 -12.94
N THR A 231 0.34 -37.09 -12.36
CA THR A 231 1.14 -38.24 -11.83
C THR A 231 0.31 -39.49 -11.83
N ASP A 232 0.99 -40.66 -12.09
CA ASP A 232 0.39 -42.00 -12.02
C ASP A 232 0.33 -42.53 -10.57
N ARG A 233 0.86 -41.81 -9.60
CA ARG A 233 0.88 -42.22 -8.18
C ARG A 233 -0.44 -41.91 -7.49
N ASP A 234 -0.77 -42.68 -6.45
CA ASP A 234 -1.96 -42.39 -5.64
C ASP A 234 -1.83 -41.08 -4.85
N VAL A 235 -2.76 -40.17 -5.06
CA VAL A 235 -2.73 -38.81 -4.48
C VAL A 235 -3.65 -38.73 -3.26
N SER A 236 -3.08 -38.29 -2.15
CA SER A 236 -3.80 -37.99 -0.90
C SER A 236 -3.74 -36.50 -0.60
N VAL A 237 -4.90 -35.87 -0.35
CA VAL A 237 -5.01 -34.44 -0.09
C VAL A 237 -5.67 -34.19 1.27
N SER A 238 -4.94 -33.55 2.17
CA SER A 238 -5.47 -32.93 3.38
C SER A 238 -5.70 -31.45 3.13
N PHE A 239 -6.95 -30.99 3.10
CA PHE A 239 -7.30 -29.61 2.80
C PHE A 239 -8.01 -28.93 3.97
N THR A 240 -7.49 -27.76 4.37
CA THR A 240 -8.03 -26.92 5.45
C THR A 240 -8.23 -25.50 4.93
N PRO A 241 -9.44 -25.12 4.53
CA PRO A 241 -9.76 -23.73 4.20
C PRO A 241 -9.97 -22.92 5.49
N VAL A 242 -9.49 -21.68 5.49
CA VAL A 242 -9.61 -20.72 6.59
C VAL A 242 -10.18 -19.42 6.06
N LEU A 243 -11.27 -18.94 6.65
CA LEU A 243 -11.85 -17.64 6.35
C LEU A 243 -11.24 -16.57 7.26
N ILE A 244 -10.86 -15.43 6.69
CA ILE A 244 -10.34 -14.26 7.43
C ILE A 244 -11.09 -12.98 7.01
N PRO A 245 -11.00 -11.88 7.80
CA PRO A 245 -11.64 -10.61 7.50
C PRO A 245 -10.92 -9.83 6.39
N ALA A 246 -10.65 -10.48 5.27
CA ALA A 246 -10.16 -9.87 4.05
C ALA A 246 -11.27 -9.85 2.99
N SER A 247 -11.31 -8.83 2.15
CA SER A 247 -12.32 -8.75 1.10
C SER A 247 -12.08 -9.76 -0.03
N ARG A 248 -10.82 -10.01 -0.39
CA ARG A 248 -10.40 -10.85 -1.54
C ARG A 248 -9.07 -11.54 -1.26
N GLY A 249 -8.73 -12.47 -2.14
CA GLY A 249 -7.44 -13.16 -2.17
C GLY A 249 -7.45 -14.52 -1.49
N ILE A 250 -6.49 -15.36 -1.88
CA ILE A 250 -6.21 -16.65 -1.28
C ILE A 250 -4.71 -16.77 -1.06
N LEU A 251 -4.31 -17.07 0.17
CA LEU A 251 -2.96 -17.49 0.52
C LEU A 251 -2.99 -19.00 0.78
N ALA A 252 -2.44 -19.79 -0.14
CA ALA A 252 -2.34 -21.23 0.01
C ALA A 252 -0.93 -21.64 0.46
N THR A 253 -0.83 -22.27 1.62
CA THR A 253 0.37 -22.93 2.12
C THR A 253 0.26 -24.41 1.80
N CYS A 254 1.06 -24.87 0.82
CA CYS A 254 1.08 -26.26 0.38
C CYS A 254 2.36 -26.94 0.85
N THR A 255 2.23 -28.09 1.51
CA THR A 255 3.35 -28.86 2.03
C THR A 255 3.30 -30.30 1.52
N ALA A 256 4.45 -30.83 1.17
CA ALA A 256 4.66 -32.22 0.80
C ALA A 256 6.05 -32.68 1.24
N ARG A 257 6.23 -33.98 1.45
CA ARG A 257 7.57 -34.52 1.73
C ARG A 257 8.40 -34.56 0.46
N THR A 258 9.69 -34.27 0.59
CA THR A 258 10.65 -34.33 -0.52
C THR A 258 12.02 -34.78 -0.01
N ARG A 259 12.73 -35.49 -0.83
CA ARG A 259 14.18 -35.81 -0.68
C ARG A 259 15.02 -35.05 -1.70
N SER A 260 14.37 -34.36 -2.64
CA SER A 260 15.04 -33.63 -3.70
C SER A 260 15.65 -32.32 -3.19
N PRO A 261 16.83 -31.93 -3.71
CA PRO A 261 17.44 -30.65 -3.33
C PRO A 261 16.61 -29.46 -3.83
N LEU A 262 16.69 -28.33 -3.12
CA LEU A 262 15.94 -27.11 -3.42
C LEU A 262 16.16 -26.61 -4.87
N SER A 263 17.38 -26.79 -5.41
CA SER A 263 17.72 -26.41 -6.79
C SER A 263 16.89 -27.16 -7.85
N GLN A 264 16.60 -28.43 -7.65
CA GLN A 264 15.76 -29.21 -8.57
C GLN A 264 14.29 -28.78 -8.47
N LEU A 265 13.80 -28.54 -7.26
CA LEU A 265 12.46 -27.97 -7.05
C LEU A 265 12.34 -26.63 -7.77
N ARG A 266 13.32 -25.74 -7.58
CA ARG A 266 13.33 -24.41 -8.24
C ARG A 266 13.30 -24.55 -9.77
N ALA A 267 14.15 -25.39 -10.33
CA ALA A 267 14.20 -25.61 -11.77
C ALA A 267 12.85 -26.12 -12.33
N ALA A 268 12.16 -27.03 -11.61
CA ALA A 268 10.83 -27.50 -12.01
C ALA A 268 9.79 -26.39 -12.10
N TYR A 269 9.78 -25.46 -11.14
CA TYR A 269 8.87 -24.31 -11.15
C TYR A 269 9.25 -23.27 -12.23
N GLU A 270 10.53 -23.00 -12.39
CA GLU A 270 11.02 -22.12 -13.47
C GLU A 270 10.64 -22.68 -14.84
N LYS A 271 10.83 -23.99 -15.07
CA LYS A 271 10.42 -24.64 -16.30
C LYS A 271 8.91 -24.57 -16.54
N ALA A 272 8.11 -24.74 -15.49
CA ALA A 272 6.65 -24.73 -15.61
C ALA A 272 6.09 -23.32 -15.91
N TYR A 273 6.74 -22.27 -15.39
CA TYR A 273 6.11 -20.94 -15.36
C TYR A 273 6.85 -19.82 -16.10
N HIS A 274 8.05 -20.06 -16.64
CA HIS A 274 8.83 -19.01 -17.30
C HIS A 274 8.10 -18.33 -18.48
N ALA A 275 7.21 -19.05 -19.16
CA ALA A 275 6.44 -18.56 -20.30
C ALA A 275 4.99 -18.17 -19.95
N GLU A 276 4.60 -18.28 -18.67
CA GLU A 276 3.23 -18.02 -18.25
C GLU A 276 3.04 -16.55 -17.82
N PRO A 277 2.17 -15.78 -18.51
CA PRO A 277 2.08 -14.32 -18.35
C PRO A 277 1.51 -13.88 -17.01
N PHE A 278 0.82 -14.77 -16.28
CA PHE A 278 0.18 -14.46 -15.00
C PHE A 278 0.92 -15.04 -13.79
N HIS A 279 2.09 -15.66 -14.00
CA HIS A 279 2.94 -16.19 -12.95
C HIS A 279 4.12 -15.26 -12.67
N LEU A 280 4.26 -14.90 -11.39
CA LEU A 280 5.44 -14.23 -10.87
C LEU A 280 6.14 -15.22 -9.94
N SER A 281 7.29 -15.74 -10.36
CA SER A 281 8.17 -16.53 -9.50
C SER A 281 9.19 -15.60 -8.83
N ASP A 282 9.33 -15.75 -7.52
CA ASP A 282 10.28 -14.99 -6.73
C ASP A 282 11.69 -15.58 -6.89
N ALA A 283 12.59 -14.85 -7.50
CA ALA A 283 13.96 -15.32 -7.77
C ALA A 283 14.84 -15.41 -6.51
N GLY A 284 14.41 -14.86 -5.38
CA GLY A 284 15.22 -14.71 -4.17
C GLY A 284 14.70 -15.36 -2.89
N GLY A 285 13.51 -15.96 -2.87
CA GLY A 285 12.92 -16.59 -1.67
C GLY A 285 12.15 -15.63 -0.75
N ALA A 286 11.93 -14.36 -1.15
CA ALA A 286 11.00 -13.45 -0.54
C ALA A 286 9.59 -13.62 -1.15
N ALA A 287 8.54 -13.39 -0.38
CA ALA A 287 7.16 -13.49 -0.87
C ALA A 287 6.88 -12.40 -1.91
N ALA A 288 6.28 -12.77 -3.05
CA ALA A 288 5.87 -11.80 -4.06
C ALA A 288 4.84 -10.83 -3.46
N ALA A 289 5.24 -9.58 -3.27
CA ALA A 289 4.34 -8.53 -2.85
C ALA A 289 3.50 -8.04 -4.04
N HIS A 290 2.20 -7.95 -3.83
CA HIS A 290 1.26 -7.36 -4.80
C HIS A 290 1.59 -5.89 -5.00
N ARG A 291 1.95 -5.49 -6.21
CA ARG A 291 1.92 -4.09 -6.63
C ARG A 291 0.65 -3.79 -7.40
N ARG A 292 -0.07 -2.83 -6.90
CA ARG A 292 -1.09 -1.91 -7.45
C ARG A 292 -1.81 -2.26 -8.75
N GLY A 293 -3.10 -2.12 -8.69
CA GLY A 293 -4.02 -1.86 -9.80
C GLY A 293 -4.79 -3.06 -10.31
N ASP A 294 -4.23 -4.25 -10.26
CA ASP A 294 -4.91 -5.45 -10.69
C ASP A 294 -5.33 -6.33 -9.50
N ARG A 295 -6.57 -6.15 -9.07
CA ARG A 295 -7.26 -7.06 -8.15
C ARG A 295 -7.57 -8.39 -8.84
N GLN A 296 -6.54 -9.09 -9.31
CA GLN A 296 -6.66 -10.45 -9.80
C GLN A 296 -6.26 -11.43 -8.68
N GLN A 297 -6.98 -12.53 -8.58
CA GLN A 297 -6.55 -13.66 -7.77
C GLN A 297 -5.19 -14.14 -8.27
N ARG A 298 -4.13 -13.92 -7.49
CA ARG A 298 -2.79 -14.45 -7.77
C ARG A 298 -2.41 -15.43 -6.68
N SER A 299 -1.95 -16.60 -7.07
CA SER A 299 -1.39 -17.59 -6.15
C SER A 299 0.06 -17.22 -5.81
N ALA A 300 0.36 -17.03 -4.53
CA ALA A 300 1.73 -16.81 -4.07
C ALA A 300 2.35 -18.15 -3.63
N HIS A 301 3.50 -18.47 -4.16
CA HIS A 301 4.26 -19.67 -3.77
C HIS A 301 5.37 -19.29 -2.79
N ARG A 302 5.27 -19.74 -1.57
CA ARG A 302 6.34 -19.57 -0.59
C ARG A 302 7.11 -20.87 -0.41
N ARG A 303 8.43 -20.83 -0.65
CA ARG A 303 9.35 -21.92 -0.34
C ARG A 303 10.03 -21.63 1.01
N ARG A 304 9.92 -22.54 1.95
CA ARG A 304 10.86 -22.64 3.07
C ARG A 304 11.41 -24.06 3.12
N GLY A 305 12.70 -24.16 2.94
CA GLY A 305 13.43 -25.36 3.30
C GLY A 305 13.55 -25.44 4.83
N GLY A 306 12.78 -26.33 5.43
CA GLY A 306 12.84 -26.57 6.85
C GLY A 306 14.08 -27.40 7.22
N ARG A 307 14.98 -26.87 8.02
CA ARG A 307 15.83 -27.66 8.92
C ARG A 307 15.24 -27.55 10.35
N GLY A 308 15.07 -28.69 10.97
CA GLY A 308 14.87 -28.74 12.41
C GLY A 308 13.67 -29.57 12.87
N ARG A 309 13.95 -30.80 13.29
CA ARG A 309 13.10 -31.58 14.17
C ARG A 309 12.88 -30.80 15.46
N ALA A 310 11.65 -30.64 15.88
CA ALA A 310 11.31 -30.51 17.28
C ALA A 310 10.02 -31.28 17.54
N ASP A 311 10.16 -32.35 18.31
CA ASP A 311 9.07 -33.04 18.98
C ASP A 311 8.44 -32.09 20.00
N VAL A 312 7.14 -31.90 19.93
CA VAL A 312 6.39 -31.34 21.03
C VAL A 312 5.31 -32.33 21.44
N ARG A 313 5.54 -32.94 22.61
CA ARG A 313 4.58 -33.74 23.35
C ARG A 313 3.43 -32.85 23.82
N GLY A 314 2.22 -33.40 23.70
CA GLY A 314 1.01 -32.76 24.16
C GLY A 314 0.90 -32.67 25.68
N ASP A 315 0.10 -31.72 26.11
CA ASP A 315 -0.60 -31.82 27.39
C ASP A 315 -2.07 -31.46 27.20
N ARG A 316 -2.92 -32.43 27.59
CA ARG A 316 -4.37 -32.31 27.60
C ARG A 316 -4.78 -31.70 28.94
N ARG A 317 -5.63 -30.70 28.92
CA ARG A 317 -6.57 -30.48 30.04
C ARG A 317 -7.91 -29.98 29.54
N ASP A 318 -8.88 -30.81 29.80
CA ASP A 318 -10.31 -30.58 29.70
C ASP A 318 -10.81 -29.36 30.47
N ARG A 319 -11.79 -28.64 29.92
CA ARG A 319 -12.91 -28.06 30.68
C ARG A 319 -14.11 -27.84 29.79
N GLN A 320 -15.22 -28.35 30.30
CA GLN A 320 -16.59 -28.31 29.75
C GLN A 320 -17.32 -26.98 30.02
N PRO A 321 -18.53 -26.80 29.42
CA PRO A 321 -19.15 -25.50 29.12
C PRO A 321 -20.23 -25.08 30.13
N GLY A 322 -20.53 -23.78 30.15
CA GLY A 322 -21.63 -23.20 30.92
C GLY A 322 -22.48 -22.22 30.13
N GLN A 323 -23.70 -22.62 29.80
CA GLN A 323 -24.99 -21.92 29.70
C GLN A 323 -24.99 -20.39 29.74
N GLY A 324 -25.46 -19.66 28.75
CA GLY A 324 -26.86 -19.43 28.43
C GLY A 324 -27.37 -18.10 28.98
N HIS A 325 -27.75 -17.16 28.10
CA HIS A 325 -28.91 -16.29 28.35
C HIS A 325 -29.41 -15.63 27.06
N ARG A 326 -30.71 -15.90 26.79
CA ARG A 326 -31.56 -15.24 25.80
C ARG A 326 -32.06 -13.88 26.32
N ARG A 327 -32.20 -12.89 25.43
CA ARG A 327 -33.32 -11.89 25.34
C ARG A 327 -32.88 -10.81 24.33
N ARG A 328 -33.67 -10.26 23.52
CA ARG A 328 -35.03 -10.04 23.04
C ARG A 328 -34.96 -9.05 21.88
N ARG A 329 -35.79 -9.22 20.91
CA ARG A 329 -36.01 -8.38 19.72
C ARG A 329 -36.53 -6.98 20.09
N GLY A 330 -36.16 -5.98 19.29
CA GLY A 330 -36.89 -4.73 19.12
C GLY A 330 -36.62 -4.21 17.72
N ALA A 331 -37.66 -4.16 16.90
CA ALA A 331 -37.70 -3.53 15.58
C ALA A 331 -37.97 -2.04 15.72
N ILE A 332 -37.37 -1.20 14.91
CA ILE A 332 -37.89 0.12 14.59
C ILE A 332 -37.59 0.46 13.14
N ASP A 333 -38.59 1.04 12.49
CA ASP A 333 -38.78 1.38 11.09
C ASP A 333 -37.89 2.54 10.59
N GLU A 334 -37.67 2.51 9.26
CA GLU A 334 -37.24 3.68 8.47
C GLU A 334 -38.33 4.76 8.39
N PRO A 335 -37.97 6.02 8.02
CA PRO A 335 -38.19 6.42 6.64
C PRO A 335 -37.11 7.34 6.04
N GLY A 336 -36.99 7.25 4.71
CA GLY A 336 -36.14 8.04 3.88
C GLY A 336 -36.57 9.47 3.61
N ALA A 337 -35.63 10.27 3.11
CA ALA A 337 -35.89 11.39 2.21
C ALA A 337 -34.57 11.80 1.52
N GLY A 338 -34.59 11.90 0.19
CA GLY A 338 -33.48 12.35 -0.61
C GLY A 338 -33.33 13.87 -0.63
N LEU A 339 -32.15 14.32 -1.02
CA LEU A 339 -31.94 15.59 -1.69
C LEU A 339 -30.65 15.54 -2.55
N ALA A 340 -30.82 15.99 -3.78
CA ALA A 340 -29.76 16.16 -4.77
C ALA A 340 -28.95 17.43 -4.48
N GLY A 341 -27.65 17.40 -4.74
CA GLY A 341 -26.77 18.57 -4.63
C GLY A 341 -25.47 18.40 -5.40
N ASP A 342 -25.51 18.95 -6.55
CA ASP A 342 -24.50 19.61 -7.39
C ASP A 342 -23.01 19.18 -7.30
N ARG A 343 -22.57 18.46 -8.35
CA ARG A 343 -21.16 18.19 -8.62
C ARG A 343 -20.61 19.21 -9.61
N ARG A 344 -19.63 20.02 -9.18
CA ARG A 344 -18.78 20.76 -10.10
C ARG A 344 -17.43 20.07 -10.25
N PRO A 345 -16.90 19.92 -11.49
CA PRO A 345 -15.60 19.32 -11.70
C PRO A 345 -14.48 20.32 -11.42
N PHE A 346 -13.46 19.90 -10.70
CA PHE A 346 -12.21 20.65 -10.56
C PHE A 346 -11.44 20.56 -11.89
N GLY A 347 -11.48 21.65 -12.67
CA GLY A 347 -10.63 21.85 -13.82
C GLY A 347 -9.22 22.28 -13.36
N CYS A 348 -8.18 21.64 -13.93
CA CYS A 348 -6.81 22.10 -13.91
C CYS A 348 -6.71 23.42 -14.66
N GLY A 349 -6.78 24.53 -13.95
CA GLY A 349 -6.53 25.87 -14.50
C GLY A 349 -5.04 26.19 -14.49
N GLY A 350 -4.38 26.08 -15.65
CA GLY A 350 -3.10 26.75 -15.91
C GLY A 350 -3.29 28.26 -15.89
N GLY A 351 -3.00 28.91 -14.77
CA GLY A 351 -2.98 30.37 -14.66
C GLY A 351 -1.69 30.95 -15.19
N ALA A 352 -1.81 31.87 -16.14
CA ALA A 352 -0.70 32.66 -16.67
C ALA A 352 0.01 33.43 -15.55
N VAL A 353 1.34 33.37 -15.57
CA VAL A 353 2.24 34.09 -14.68
C VAL A 353 2.17 35.57 -15.02
N THR A 354 1.52 36.35 -14.15
CA THR A 354 1.76 37.80 -14.09
C THR A 354 2.88 38.05 -13.09
N ASP A 355 3.92 38.66 -13.59
CA ASP A 355 5.12 39.10 -12.85
C ASP A 355 4.70 40.11 -11.76
N LEU A 356 4.68 39.66 -10.50
CA LEU A 356 4.53 40.49 -9.30
C LEU A 356 5.86 40.49 -8.56
N ALA A 357 6.81 41.33 -9.00
CA ALA A 357 8.02 41.63 -8.25
C ALA A 357 7.63 42.14 -6.84
N GLY A 358 8.17 41.48 -5.80
CA GLY A 358 8.01 41.92 -4.41
C GLY A 358 7.12 41.06 -3.50
N THR A 359 6.72 39.83 -3.89
CA THR A 359 5.95 38.92 -2.98
C THR A 359 6.67 37.59 -2.78
N THR A 360 6.80 37.15 -1.51
CA THR A 360 7.31 35.81 -1.17
C THR A 360 6.35 34.71 -1.66
N ARG A 361 6.85 33.76 -2.47
CA ARG A 361 6.05 32.75 -3.17
C ARG A 361 6.52 31.34 -2.83
N LEU A 362 5.58 30.46 -2.54
CA LEU A 362 5.82 29.03 -2.28
C LEU A 362 5.32 28.19 -3.46
N LEU A 363 6.18 27.32 -4.03
CA LEU A 363 5.93 26.53 -5.25
C LEU A 363 6.29 25.05 -5.01
N ARG A 364 5.30 24.16 -5.04
CA ARG A 364 5.48 22.71 -4.85
C ARG A 364 6.07 21.96 -6.06
N ALA A 365 6.14 22.59 -7.24
CA ALA A 365 6.75 22.01 -8.43
C ALA A 365 8.28 22.22 -8.49
N GLN A 366 8.88 22.79 -7.46
CA GLN A 366 10.31 23.10 -7.36
C GLN A 366 10.86 22.53 -6.06
N GLY A 367 12.12 22.09 -6.08
CA GLY A 367 12.76 21.42 -4.95
C GLY A 367 14.17 21.97 -4.68
N VAL A 368 15.09 21.08 -4.33
CA VAL A 368 16.47 21.38 -3.89
C VAL A 368 17.33 22.11 -4.91
N THR A 369 16.97 22.12 -6.18
CA THR A 369 17.67 22.82 -7.25
C THR A 369 17.01 24.14 -7.65
N ALA A 370 15.99 24.60 -6.90
CA ALA A 370 15.40 25.92 -7.11
C ALA A 370 16.33 27.08 -6.69
N PRO A 371 17.07 26.99 -5.55
CA PRO A 371 18.09 27.95 -5.21
C PRO A 371 19.28 27.87 -6.18
N ALA A 372 19.88 29.01 -6.52
CA ALA A 372 21.08 29.06 -7.36
C ALA A 372 22.26 28.34 -6.68
N GLY A 373 23.18 27.81 -7.48
CA GLY A 373 24.38 27.12 -6.99
C GLY A 373 24.14 25.68 -6.53
N PHE A 374 23.03 25.07 -6.93
CA PHE A 374 22.75 23.63 -6.65
C PHE A 374 22.46 22.86 -7.93
N ARG A 375 23.03 21.64 -7.98
CA ARG A 375 22.70 20.59 -8.94
C ARG A 375 22.23 19.34 -8.20
N ALA A 376 21.41 18.54 -8.85
CA ALA A 376 21.01 17.23 -8.33
C ALA A 376 20.79 16.23 -9.47
N ALA A 377 20.77 14.97 -9.12
CA ALA A 377 20.34 13.87 -10.00
C ALA A 377 19.77 12.73 -9.18
N GLY A 378 18.98 11.89 -9.84
CA GLY A 378 18.51 10.62 -9.33
C GLY A 378 18.72 9.52 -10.36
N VAL A 379 19.36 8.41 -9.99
CA VAL A 379 19.65 7.29 -10.90
C VAL A 379 19.20 5.97 -10.30
N ALA A 380 19.01 4.96 -11.16
CA ALA A 380 18.81 3.58 -10.76
C ALA A 380 20.16 2.87 -10.66
N ALA A 381 20.75 2.80 -9.47
CA ALA A 381 22.00 2.05 -9.23
C ALA A 381 21.73 0.55 -9.08
N GLY A 382 20.48 0.12 -8.98
CA GLY A 382 20.07 -1.29 -8.81
C GLY A 382 20.12 -1.76 -7.36
N ILE A 383 20.04 -0.85 -6.40
CA ILE A 383 19.89 -1.15 -4.97
C ILE A 383 18.48 -1.70 -4.73
N LYS A 384 17.46 -1.03 -5.30
CA LYS A 384 16.08 -1.56 -5.32
C LYS A 384 15.92 -2.65 -6.37
N ALA A 385 15.35 -3.77 -5.96
CA ALA A 385 15.04 -4.88 -6.87
C ALA A 385 14.01 -4.50 -7.97
N SER A 386 13.27 -3.40 -7.78
CA SER A 386 12.26 -2.91 -8.73
C SER A 386 12.84 -2.24 -9.97
N GLY A 387 14.13 -1.86 -9.95
CA GLY A 387 14.76 -1.04 -10.99
C GLY A 387 14.32 0.43 -10.98
N ALA A 388 13.57 0.88 -9.98
CA ALA A 388 13.25 2.30 -9.79
C ALA A 388 14.51 3.08 -9.38
N LEU A 389 14.46 4.41 -9.52
CA LEU A 389 15.53 5.30 -9.04
C LEU A 389 15.77 5.03 -7.54
N ASP A 390 17.03 4.90 -7.13
CA ASP A 390 17.41 4.47 -5.79
C ASP A 390 18.69 5.13 -5.23
N LEU A 391 19.33 5.99 -6.01
CA LEU A 391 20.48 6.77 -5.61
C LEU A 391 20.31 8.22 -6.07
N ALA A 392 20.36 9.17 -5.12
CA ALA A 392 20.27 10.61 -5.38
C ALA A 392 21.54 11.32 -4.94
N LEU A 393 21.94 12.37 -5.65
CA LEU A 393 23.00 13.28 -5.26
C LEU A 393 22.47 14.71 -5.30
N VAL A 394 22.73 15.48 -4.24
CA VAL A 394 22.56 16.94 -4.20
C VAL A 394 23.94 17.53 -4.03
N PHE A 395 24.32 18.39 -4.96
CA PHE A 395 25.66 19.00 -5.04
C PHE A 395 25.56 20.52 -4.93
N ASN A 396 26.36 21.11 -4.04
CA ASN A 396 26.55 22.54 -3.85
C ASN A 396 27.75 23.01 -4.66
N GLU A 397 27.50 23.82 -5.71
CA GLU A 397 28.53 24.41 -6.54
C GLU A 397 29.26 25.60 -5.86
N GLY A 398 28.70 26.11 -4.75
CA GLY A 398 29.23 27.27 -4.06
C GLY A 398 28.72 28.61 -4.62
N PRO A 399 29.34 29.72 -4.24
CA PRO A 399 30.70 29.85 -3.65
C PRO A 399 30.83 29.46 -2.17
N ASP A 400 29.71 29.43 -1.41
CA ASP A 400 29.69 29.00 -0.01
C ASP A 400 29.25 27.58 0.16
N TYR A 401 29.65 26.95 1.28
CA TYR A 401 29.34 25.54 1.58
C TYR A 401 28.86 25.36 3.00
N ALA A 402 28.30 26.41 3.59
CA ALA A 402 27.77 26.36 4.95
C ALA A 402 26.64 25.33 5.04
N ALA A 403 26.60 24.55 6.13
CA ALA A 403 25.61 23.52 6.33
C ALA A 403 25.28 23.33 7.80
N ALA A 404 24.04 22.88 8.06
CA ALA A 404 23.53 22.45 9.36
C ALA A 404 22.69 21.17 9.23
N GLY A 405 22.53 20.43 10.33
CA GLY A 405 21.74 19.21 10.33
C GLY A 405 21.10 18.91 11.66
N VAL A 406 19.90 18.29 11.60
CA VAL A 406 19.23 17.70 12.75
C VAL A 406 18.98 16.21 12.48
N PHE A 407 19.03 15.38 13.51
CA PHE A 407 19.12 13.94 13.39
C PHE A 407 18.18 13.25 14.36
N THR A 408 17.86 12.02 14.05
CA THR A 408 17.06 11.13 14.91
C THR A 408 17.57 11.11 16.37
N ARG A 409 16.65 11.09 17.33
CA ARG A 409 16.91 10.86 18.75
C ARG A 409 16.88 9.39 19.12
N ASN A 410 16.60 8.48 18.17
CA ASN A 410 16.68 7.06 18.40
C ASN A 410 18.10 6.71 18.89
N GLN A 411 18.19 5.89 19.94
CA GLN A 411 19.48 5.44 20.47
C GLN A 411 20.18 4.48 19.52
N VAL A 412 19.42 3.75 18.69
CA VAL A 412 19.93 2.87 17.65
C VAL A 412 20.08 3.69 16.38
N LYS A 413 21.23 4.33 16.21
CA LYS A 413 21.53 5.17 15.05
C LYS A 413 22.16 4.37 13.92
N ALA A 414 21.69 4.61 12.69
CA ALA A 414 22.29 4.04 11.50
C ALA A 414 23.71 4.59 11.24
N ALA A 415 24.52 3.83 10.55
CA ALA A 415 25.89 4.22 10.21
C ALA A 415 25.97 5.57 9.42
N PRO A 416 25.08 5.86 8.41
CA PRO A 416 25.04 7.14 7.74
C PRO A 416 24.77 8.32 8.67
N VAL A 417 23.91 8.14 9.68
CA VAL A 417 23.63 9.20 10.67
C VAL A 417 24.90 9.55 11.46
N LEU A 418 25.62 8.54 11.93
CA LEU A 418 26.86 8.73 12.71
C LEU A 418 27.93 9.42 11.85
N TRP A 419 28.09 8.99 10.60
CA TRP A 419 29.03 9.60 9.65
C TRP A 419 28.66 11.07 9.38
N THR A 420 27.41 11.35 9.03
CA THR A 420 26.97 12.70 8.68
C THR A 420 27.03 13.65 9.88
N GLN A 421 26.75 13.18 11.09
CA GLN A 421 26.99 13.95 12.31
C GLN A 421 28.48 14.34 12.47
N GLN A 422 29.40 13.42 12.13
CA GLN A 422 30.82 13.66 12.24
C GLN A 422 31.30 14.70 11.21
N VAL A 423 30.92 14.59 9.94
CA VAL A 423 31.36 15.53 8.90
C VAL A 423 30.77 16.92 9.10
N LEU A 424 29.54 17.03 9.61
CA LEU A 424 28.90 18.30 9.92
C LEU A 424 29.56 19.09 11.08
N THR A 425 30.46 18.49 11.85
CA THR A 425 31.23 19.25 12.84
C THR A 425 32.06 20.36 12.22
N THR A 426 32.34 20.29 10.91
CA THR A 426 33.01 21.32 10.14
C THR A 426 32.11 22.51 9.80
N GLY A 427 30.78 22.35 9.90
CA GLY A 427 29.77 23.31 9.44
C GLY A 427 29.73 23.48 7.91
N ARG A 428 30.32 22.54 7.16
CA ARG A 428 30.45 22.65 5.68
C ARG A 428 30.10 21.34 5.01
N LEU A 429 29.36 21.41 3.89
CA LEU A 429 29.07 20.30 2.98
C LEU A 429 29.07 20.76 1.54
N ARG A 430 29.72 20.00 0.66
CA ARG A 430 29.65 20.14 -0.80
C ARG A 430 28.60 19.20 -1.41
N ALA A 431 28.40 18.03 -0.82
CA ALA A 431 27.50 17.06 -1.40
C ALA A 431 26.71 16.31 -0.32
N VAL A 432 25.51 15.87 -0.71
CA VAL A 432 24.69 14.92 0.03
C VAL A 432 24.34 13.77 -0.92
N ILE A 433 24.84 12.57 -0.62
CA ILE A 433 24.45 11.34 -1.32
C ILE A 433 23.38 10.61 -0.51
N LEU A 434 22.29 10.19 -1.17
CA LEU A 434 21.18 9.52 -0.50
C LEU A 434 20.84 8.23 -1.26
N ASN A 435 20.74 7.11 -0.56
CA ASN A 435 20.25 5.88 -1.15
C ASN A 435 18.93 5.43 -0.54
N SER A 436 18.10 4.77 -1.35
CA SER A 436 16.90 4.09 -0.93
C SER A 436 16.96 2.60 -1.31
N GLY A 437 16.39 1.72 -0.44
CA GLY A 437 16.43 0.27 -0.61
C GLY A 437 17.24 -0.47 0.47
N GLY A 438 18.00 0.25 1.30
CA GLY A 438 18.69 -0.27 2.48
C GLY A 438 19.02 0.85 3.44
N ALA A 439 18.72 0.67 4.72
CA ALA A 439 18.93 1.68 5.77
C ALA A 439 20.39 1.77 6.25
N ASN A 440 21.18 0.74 6.03
CA ASN A 440 22.50 0.59 6.62
C ASN A 440 22.51 0.83 8.14
N ALA A 441 21.45 0.35 8.80
CA ALA A 441 21.25 0.40 10.24
C ALA A 441 21.44 -1.00 10.85
N CYS A 442 21.98 -1.10 12.05
CA CYS A 442 22.30 -2.36 12.72
C CYS A 442 23.32 -3.25 11.95
N THR A 443 24.17 -2.64 11.14
CA THR A 443 25.17 -3.28 10.26
C THR A 443 26.58 -3.31 10.86
N GLY A 444 26.74 -2.76 12.04
CA GLY A 444 28.00 -2.75 12.81
C GLY A 444 29.12 -1.96 12.14
N PRO A 445 30.40 -2.25 12.50
CA PRO A 445 31.56 -1.54 11.93
C PRO A 445 31.68 -1.65 10.42
N ALA A 446 31.23 -2.78 9.85
CA ALA A 446 31.25 -2.97 8.40
C ALA A 446 30.32 -2.01 7.66
N GLY A 447 29.11 -1.75 8.20
CA GLY A 447 28.21 -0.76 7.62
C GLY A 447 28.71 0.67 7.76
N PHE A 448 29.46 0.99 8.82
CA PHE A 448 30.16 2.28 8.94
C PHE A 448 31.27 2.43 7.88
N ALA A 449 32.04 1.38 7.63
CA ALA A 449 33.04 1.33 6.57
C ALA A 449 32.38 1.50 5.17
N ASP A 450 31.22 0.90 4.94
CA ASP A 450 30.45 1.06 3.71
C ASP A 450 30.02 2.54 3.50
N THR A 451 29.60 3.20 4.57
CA THR A 451 29.24 4.63 4.54
C THR A 451 30.45 5.51 4.19
N HIS A 452 31.59 5.24 4.82
CA HIS A 452 32.85 5.96 4.54
C HIS A 452 33.29 5.75 3.09
N ALA A 453 33.29 4.50 2.60
CA ALA A 453 33.64 4.17 1.22
C ALA A 453 32.70 4.87 0.21
N THR A 454 31.42 5.03 0.56
CA THR A 454 30.45 5.78 -0.26
C THR A 454 30.86 7.27 -0.35
N ALA A 455 31.21 7.89 0.79
CA ALA A 455 31.64 9.30 0.82
C ALA A 455 32.95 9.50 0.05
N GLU A 456 33.91 8.60 0.17
CA GLU A 456 35.17 8.62 -0.60
C GLU A 456 34.92 8.50 -2.11
N ALA A 457 34.04 7.60 -2.54
CA ALA A 457 33.69 7.42 -3.94
C ALA A 457 33.04 8.67 -4.54
N VAL A 458 32.13 9.32 -3.79
CA VAL A 458 31.51 10.59 -4.22
C VAL A 458 32.56 11.69 -4.34
N ALA A 459 33.43 11.81 -3.34
CA ALA A 459 34.52 12.82 -3.37
C ALA A 459 35.47 12.61 -4.55
N ALA A 460 35.85 11.36 -4.84
CA ALA A 460 36.69 11.03 -6.00
C ALA A 460 35.97 11.38 -7.32
N ALA A 461 34.72 10.96 -7.49
CA ALA A 461 33.92 11.21 -8.70
C ALA A 461 33.70 12.72 -8.95
N LEU A 462 33.46 13.52 -7.90
CA LEU A 462 33.35 14.98 -8.01
C LEU A 462 34.68 15.64 -8.36
N SER A 463 35.80 15.13 -7.82
CA SER A 463 37.14 15.58 -8.16
C SER A 463 37.49 15.28 -9.63
N ASP A 464 37.14 14.10 -10.13
CA ASP A 464 37.26 13.70 -11.54
C ASP A 464 36.35 14.55 -12.44
N TRP A 465 35.17 14.95 -11.95
CA TRP A 465 34.26 15.87 -12.65
C TRP A 465 34.80 17.32 -12.71
N GLY A 466 35.85 17.65 -11.95
CA GLY A 466 36.52 18.94 -11.96
C GLY A 466 36.36 19.80 -10.71
N THR A 467 35.77 19.24 -9.63
CA THR A 467 35.58 19.95 -8.36
C THR A 467 36.28 19.21 -7.23
N GLU A 468 37.44 19.70 -6.78
CA GLU A 468 38.15 19.10 -5.66
C GLU A 468 37.27 19.02 -4.41
N THR A 469 37.02 17.80 -3.94
CA THR A 469 36.12 17.52 -2.85
C THR A 469 36.70 16.44 -1.94
N GLY A 470 36.68 16.68 -0.62
CA GLY A 470 37.07 15.67 0.37
C GLY A 470 35.89 14.86 0.87
N ALA A 471 36.12 13.61 1.26
CA ALA A 471 35.06 12.78 1.86
C ALA A 471 34.40 13.45 3.08
N ILE A 472 35.15 14.27 3.84
CA ILE A 472 34.66 15.04 4.98
C ILE A 472 33.67 16.15 4.60
N GLU A 473 33.50 16.45 3.32
CA GLU A 473 32.53 17.41 2.78
C GLU A 473 31.30 16.71 2.17
N VAL A 474 31.20 15.38 2.31
CA VAL A 474 30.13 14.56 1.76
C VAL A 474 29.29 13.97 2.88
N ALA A 475 28.03 14.39 2.99
CA ALA A 475 27.04 13.75 3.85
C ALA A 475 26.47 12.50 3.17
N VAL A 476 26.19 11.47 3.94
CA VAL A 476 25.58 10.23 3.46
C VAL A 476 24.26 10.00 4.21
N CYS A 477 23.20 9.72 3.46
CA CYS A 477 21.88 9.36 3.99
C CYS A 477 21.40 8.07 3.37
N SER A 478 20.76 7.20 4.15
CA SER A 478 20.25 5.92 3.68
C SER A 478 18.84 5.67 4.23
N THR A 479 18.01 4.96 3.48
CA THR A 479 16.67 4.55 3.92
C THR A 479 16.28 3.21 3.30
N GLY A 480 15.45 2.43 3.99
CA GLY A 480 14.96 1.11 3.57
C GLY A 480 15.14 0.07 4.67
N LEU A 481 15.43 -1.17 4.29
CA LEU A 481 15.54 -2.32 5.21
C LEU A 481 16.62 -2.12 6.26
N ILE A 482 16.27 -2.43 7.51
CA ILE A 482 17.17 -2.44 8.67
C ILE A 482 17.79 -3.85 8.81
N GLY A 483 19.09 -3.92 9.11
CA GLY A 483 19.82 -5.16 9.38
C GLY A 483 20.60 -5.72 8.20
N ASP A 484 20.32 -5.27 7.00
CA ASP A 484 21.01 -5.70 5.77
C ASP A 484 22.09 -4.69 5.36
N ARG A 485 23.25 -5.21 4.92
CA ARG A 485 24.30 -4.38 4.33
C ARG A 485 23.90 -3.95 2.91
N LEU A 486 24.36 -2.76 2.53
CA LEU A 486 24.16 -2.25 1.17
C LEU A 486 24.92 -3.09 0.13
N PRO A 487 24.37 -3.26 -1.08
CA PRO A 487 25.09 -3.89 -2.20
C PRO A 487 26.13 -2.92 -2.76
N MET A 488 27.29 -2.85 -2.12
CA MET A 488 28.31 -1.83 -2.36
C MET A 488 28.80 -1.77 -3.80
N ASP A 489 28.92 -2.92 -4.48
CA ASP A 489 29.31 -2.96 -5.90
C ASP A 489 28.38 -2.13 -6.79
N LYS A 490 27.07 -2.22 -6.53
CA LYS A 490 26.05 -1.49 -7.27
C LYS A 490 26.02 -0.02 -6.88
N LEU A 491 26.11 0.26 -5.58
CA LEU A 491 26.12 1.62 -5.05
C LEU A 491 27.31 2.41 -5.60
N LEU A 492 28.52 1.84 -5.52
CA LEU A 492 29.74 2.51 -5.97
C LEU A 492 29.75 2.72 -7.50
N ALA A 493 29.24 1.76 -8.28
CA ALA A 493 29.05 1.95 -9.72
C ALA A 493 28.01 3.06 -10.01
N GLY A 494 26.94 3.15 -9.22
CA GLY A 494 25.92 4.20 -9.32
C GLY A 494 26.45 5.58 -8.99
N VAL A 495 27.45 5.72 -8.10
CA VAL A 495 28.04 7.01 -7.72
C VAL A 495 28.65 7.71 -8.94
N ALA A 496 29.43 7.04 -9.75
CA ALA A 496 30.00 7.64 -10.96
C ALA A 496 28.91 8.10 -11.93
N HIS A 497 27.82 7.30 -12.05
CA HIS A 497 26.69 7.63 -12.91
C HIS A 497 25.92 8.86 -12.40
N VAL A 498 25.57 8.93 -11.11
CA VAL A 498 24.77 10.02 -10.56
C VAL A 498 25.53 11.36 -10.60
N VAL A 499 26.87 11.34 -10.46
CA VAL A 499 27.70 12.56 -10.60
C VAL A 499 27.69 13.08 -12.05
N HIS A 500 27.71 12.17 -13.04
CA HIS A 500 27.67 12.56 -14.45
C HIS A 500 26.30 13.13 -14.86
N GLU A 501 25.21 12.63 -14.27
CA GLU A 501 23.83 13.02 -14.61
C GLU A 501 23.31 14.25 -13.84
N MET A 502 24.14 14.94 -13.08
CA MET A 502 23.71 16.11 -12.29
C MET A 502 23.24 17.28 -13.17
N HIS A 503 22.05 17.77 -12.89
CA HIS A 503 21.43 18.91 -13.56
C HIS A 503 21.04 20.00 -12.56
N GLY A 504 21.15 21.28 -13.01
CA GLY A 504 20.44 22.38 -12.36
C GLY A 504 18.97 22.44 -12.77
N GLY A 505 18.20 23.30 -12.13
CA GLY A 505 16.80 23.54 -12.47
C GLY A 505 15.85 22.39 -12.05
N LEU A 506 14.67 22.32 -12.68
CA LEU A 506 13.58 21.45 -12.20
C LEU A 506 13.86 19.96 -12.32
N VAL A 507 14.57 19.53 -13.35
CA VAL A 507 14.76 18.11 -13.67
C VAL A 507 15.57 17.39 -12.60
N GLY A 508 16.76 17.90 -12.26
CA GLY A 508 17.65 17.25 -11.30
C GLY A 508 17.03 17.15 -9.89
N GLY A 509 16.31 18.20 -9.47
CA GLY A 509 15.60 18.18 -8.18
C GLY A 509 14.48 17.15 -8.13
N ASP A 510 13.72 17.02 -9.22
CA ASP A 510 12.61 16.04 -9.33
C ASP A 510 13.12 14.60 -9.34
N GLU A 511 14.18 14.31 -10.11
CA GLU A 511 14.82 12.99 -10.13
C GLU A 511 15.37 12.60 -8.76
N ALA A 512 16.01 13.54 -8.05
CA ALA A 512 16.53 13.32 -6.71
C ALA A 512 15.38 13.02 -5.72
N ALA A 513 14.27 13.76 -5.79
CA ALA A 513 13.11 13.52 -4.95
C ALA A 513 12.45 12.15 -5.21
N HIS A 514 12.42 11.68 -6.46
CA HIS A 514 11.96 10.33 -6.80
C HIS A 514 12.92 9.24 -6.31
N ALA A 515 14.24 9.48 -6.39
CA ALA A 515 15.23 8.46 -6.04
C ALA A 515 15.28 8.15 -4.55
N ILE A 516 14.88 9.07 -3.67
CA ILE A 516 14.84 8.84 -2.22
C ILE A 516 13.55 8.17 -1.72
N MET A 517 12.51 8.04 -2.52
CA MET A 517 11.25 7.42 -2.14
C MET A 517 11.43 5.94 -1.77
N THR A 518 10.65 5.46 -0.80
CA THR A 518 10.55 4.02 -0.45
C THR A 518 9.12 3.51 -0.62
N THR A 519 8.28 3.68 0.38
CA THR A 519 6.84 3.39 0.36
C THR A 519 6.00 4.61 -0.02
N ASP A 520 6.67 5.74 -0.21
CA ASP A 520 6.06 6.97 -0.69
C ASP A 520 5.32 6.77 -2.02
N ASN A 521 4.15 7.42 -2.17
CA ASN A 521 3.37 7.37 -3.39
C ASN A 521 3.73 8.49 -4.37
N VAL A 522 4.18 9.62 -3.84
CA VAL A 522 4.51 10.82 -4.60
C VAL A 522 5.81 11.45 -4.07
N PRO A 523 6.62 12.07 -4.94
CA PRO A 523 7.76 12.86 -4.49
C PRO A 523 7.26 14.09 -3.72
N LYS A 524 7.99 14.48 -2.69
CA LYS A 524 7.67 15.62 -1.85
C LYS A 524 8.74 16.68 -2.02
N GLN A 525 8.37 17.81 -2.56
CA GLN A 525 9.27 18.90 -2.82
C GLN A 525 8.56 20.27 -2.78
N VAL A 526 9.31 21.31 -2.46
CA VAL A 526 8.80 22.68 -2.41
C VAL A 526 9.95 23.67 -2.47
N ALA A 527 9.72 24.87 -3.02
CA ALA A 527 10.61 26.00 -2.91
C ALA A 527 9.86 27.28 -2.51
N LEU A 528 10.51 28.11 -1.73
CA LEU A 528 10.06 29.43 -1.34
C LEU A 528 11.00 30.49 -1.92
N HIS A 529 10.50 31.29 -2.84
CA HIS A 529 11.20 32.46 -3.37
C HIS A 529 10.91 33.68 -2.49
N HIS A 530 11.93 34.18 -1.84
CA HIS A 530 11.80 35.34 -0.97
C HIS A 530 11.78 36.65 -1.79
N HIS A 531 11.06 37.65 -1.29
CA HIS A 531 10.95 38.95 -1.97
C HIS A 531 12.26 39.70 -2.09
N ASP A 532 13.29 39.39 -1.28
CA ASP A 532 14.64 39.93 -1.35
C ASP A 532 15.55 39.17 -2.33
N ASN A 533 14.96 38.36 -3.27
CA ASN A 533 15.67 37.64 -4.32
C ASN A 533 16.64 36.55 -3.85
N TRP A 534 16.31 35.83 -2.81
CA TRP A 534 16.93 34.57 -2.44
C TRP A 534 15.85 33.49 -2.26
N THR A 535 16.25 32.23 -2.25
CA THR A 535 15.36 31.10 -2.33
C THR A 535 15.72 30.05 -1.29
N VAL A 536 14.70 29.38 -0.71
CA VAL A 536 14.86 28.12 0.03
C VAL A 536 14.14 27.02 -0.73
N GLY A 537 14.85 25.96 -1.11
CA GLY A 537 14.30 24.77 -1.73
C GLY A 537 14.36 23.58 -0.78
N GLY A 538 13.53 22.56 -1.00
CA GLY A 538 13.56 21.36 -0.20
C GLY A 538 12.95 20.15 -0.88
N MET A 539 13.43 18.97 -0.49
CA MET A 539 12.79 17.68 -0.79
C MET A 539 12.75 16.82 0.46
N ALA A 540 11.74 15.98 0.58
CA ALA A 540 11.61 15.03 1.68
C ALA A 540 11.03 13.69 1.20
N LYS A 541 11.30 12.62 1.96
CA LYS A 541 10.65 11.33 1.82
C LYS A 541 10.23 10.80 3.20
N GLY A 542 9.14 10.06 3.21
CA GLY A 542 8.61 9.36 4.38
C GLY A 542 7.12 9.08 4.21
N ALA A 543 6.69 7.87 4.55
CA ALA A 543 5.30 7.46 4.53
C ALA A 543 4.91 6.65 5.77
N GLY A 544 5.83 5.85 6.34
CA GLY A 544 5.65 5.10 7.60
C GLY A 544 6.80 5.30 8.57
N MET A 545 6.63 4.82 9.82
CA MET A 545 7.55 5.03 10.94
C MET A 545 7.79 6.53 11.18
N LEU A 546 6.67 7.31 11.17
CA LEU A 546 6.66 8.76 11.28
C LEU A 546 6.20 9.19 12.67
N ALA A 547 7.16 9.37 13.63
CA ALA A 547 6.88 9.84 14.98
C ALA A 547 7.86 10.93 15.45
N PRO A 548 7.50 11.72 16.48
CA PRO A 548 8.30 12.86 16.93
C PRO A 548 9.76 12.54 17.23
N SER A 549 10.62 13.44 16.88
CA SER A 549 12.09 13.39 16.90
C SER A 549 12.70 12.87 15.61
N LEU A 550 12.06 13.24 14.49
CA LEU A 550 12.38 12.86 13.13
C LEU A 550 12.01 11.37 12.84
N ALA A 551 11.06 11.19 11.99
CA ALA A 551 10.50 9.89 11.56
C ALA A 551 11.33 9.32 10.40
N THR A 552 11.10 8.10 9.86
CA THR A 552 11.86 7.54 8.70
C THR A 552 11.85 8.52 7.53
N MET A 553 12.44 9.66 7.81
CA MET A 553 12.45 10.84 6.96
C MET A 553 13.89 11.18 6.57
N LEU A 554 14.10 11.30 5.29
CA LEU A 554 15.25 12.03 4.76
C LEU A 554 14.74 13.34 4.18
N CYS A 555 15.35 14.43 4.60
CA CYS A 555 15.02 15.77 4.10
C CYS A 555 16.31 16.52 3.79
N VAL A 556 16.37 17.09 2.61
CA VAL A 556 17.45 18.02 2.22
C VAL A 556 16.83 19.34 1.87
N LEU A 557 17.30 20.39 2.54
CA LEU A 557 16.96 21.78 2.29
C LEU A 557 18.18 22.48 1.70
N THR A 558 17.96 23.40 0.79
CA THR A 558 18.98 24.20 0.12
C THR A 558 18.59 25.66 0.15
N THR A 559 19.57 26.57 0.18
CA THR A 559 19.33 28.01 0.00
C THR A 559 20.50 28.65 -0.72
N ASP A 560 20.22 29.62 -1.56
CA ASP A 560 21.24 30.48 -2.18
C ASP A 560 21.58 31.75 -1.37
N ALA A 561 20.84 31.99 -0.25
CA ALA A 561 21.18 33.06 0.68
C ALA A 561 22.58 32.86 1.28
N ALA A 562 23.37 33.94 1.41
CA ALA A 562 24.68 33.90 2.03
C ALA A 562 24.54 33.83 3.57
N ALA A 563 24.47 32.60 4.12
CA ALA A 563 24.20 32.36 5.52
C ALA A 563 25.30 31.53 6.19
N GLU A 564 25.70 31.96 7.37
CA GLU A 564 26.71 31.27 8.19
C GLU A 564 26.13 29.97 8.83
N PRO A 565 26.95 28.95 9.13
CA PRO A 565 26.48 27.68 9.69
C PRO A 565 25.65 27.86 10.97
N ALA A 566 25.97 28.77 11.85
CA ALA A 566 25.21 29.05 13.07
C ALA A 566 23.81 29.64 12.81
N ALA A 567 23.67 30.42 11.74
CA ALA A 567 22.37 30.96 11.32
C ALA A 567 21.48 29.85 10.74
N LEU A 568 22.06 28.99 9.91
CA LEU A 568 21.38 27.80 9.36
C LEU A 568 20.95 26.84 10.46
N GLU A 569 21.83 26.56 11.43
CA GLU A 569 21.52 25.64 12.55
C GLU A 569 20.35 26.17 13.39
N ARG A 570 20.32 27.47 13.69
CA ARG A 570 19.23 28.08 14.44
C ARG A 570 17.90 27.99 13.68
N ALA A 571 17.89 28.38 12.42
CA ALA A 571 16.70 28.32 11.57
C ALA A 571 16.16 26.88 11.45
N LEU A 572 17.05 25.92 11.18
CA LEU A 572 16.71 24.52 11.00
C LEU A 572 16.17 23.88 12.29
N ARG A 573 16.82 24.11 13.46
CA ARG A 573 16.35 23.58 14.75
C ARG A 573 14.98 24.13 15.12
N ARG A 574 14.76 25.44 14.92
CA ARG A 574 13.46 26.09 15.16
C ARG A 574 12.38 25.49 14.26
N ALA A 575 12.66 25.36 12.98
CA ALA A 575 11.71 24.81 12.02
C ALA A 575 11.39 23.32 12.32
N ALA A 576 12.41 22.50 12.56
CA ALA A 576 12.22 21.08 12.88
C ALA A 576 11.39 20.88 14.15
N ALA A 577 11.66 21.65 15.21
CA ALA A 577 10.90 21.59 16.47
C ALA A 577 9.43 21.98 16.31
N ALA A 578 9.10 22.88 15.37
CA ALA A 578 7.73 23.34 15.11
C ALA A 578 6.97 22.48 14.09
N THR A 579 7.66 21.67 13.28
CA THR A 579 7.07 20.91 12.16
C THR A 579 7.30 19.41 12.29
N PHE A 580 8.47 18.91 11.90
CA PHE A 580 8.79 17.48 11.85
C PHE A 580 8.71 16.80 13.23
N ASP A 581 9.16 17.47 14.30
CA ASP A 581 9.01 16.97 15.67
C ASP A 581 7.55 16.98 16.17
N ARG A 582 6.64 17.55 15.39
CA ARG A 582 5.19 17.59 15.64
C ARG A 582 4.37 16.80 14.63
N LEU A 583 5.01 15.91 13.89
CA LEU A 583 4.36 14.90 13.06
C LEU A 583 4.43 13.55 13.79
N ASP A 584 3.30 12.92 14.07
CA ASP A 584 3.22 11.65 14.79
C ASP A 584 2.16 10.73 14.17
N ILE A 585 2.58 9.86 13.26
CA ILE A 585 1.69 8.97 12.50
C ILE A 585 1.47 7.65 13.23
N ASP A 586 2.54 7.00 13.71
CA ASP A 586 2.54 5.63 14.22
C ASP A 586 3.33 5.42 15.52
N GLY A 587 3.86 6.48 16.10
CA GLY A 587 4.56 6.44 17.37
C GLY A 587 5.98 5.89 17.32
N SER A 588 6.51 5.52 16.15
CA SER A 588 7.83 4.91 15.97
C SER A 588 8.82 5.89 15.34
N CYS A 589 9.97 6.09 16.04
CA CYS A 589 11.07 6.93 15.57
C CYS A 589 12.13 6.08 14.85
N SER A 590 12.51 6.47 13.65
CA SER A 590 13.45 5.73 12.81
C SER A 590 14.90 5.81 13.32
N THR A 591 15.72 4.89 12.84
CA THR A 591 17.17 4.84 13.05
C THR A 591 17.95 5.80 12.15
N ASN A 592 17.32 6.35 11.09
CA ASN A 592 17.99 7.01 9.97
C ASN A 592 17.66 8.49 9.78
N ASP A 593 16.69 9.04 10.51
CA ASP A 593 16.17 10.37 10.25
C ASP A 593 17.27 11.42 10.21
N THR A 594 17.24 12.18 9.12
CA THR A 594 18.22 13.21 8.84
C THR A 594 17.57 14.37 8.09
N VAL A 595 17.68 15.57 8.60
CA VAL A 595 17.31 16.82 7.91
C VAL A 595 18.56 17.67 7.78
N LEU A 596 18.94 18.01 6.55
CA LEU A 596 20.09 18.83 6.24
C LEU A 596 19.64 20.16 5.62
N LEU A 597 20.33 21.24 5.91
CA LEU A 597 20.16 22.55 5.27
C LEU A 597 21.53 23.02 4.80
N LEU A 598 21.67 23.26 3.49
CA LEU A 598 22.89 23.70 2.83
C LEU A 598 22.71 25.11 2.26
N SER A 599 23.73 25.96 2.35
CA SER A 599 23.77 27.26 1.69
C SER A 599 24.87 27.30 0.64
N SER A 600 24.53 27.76 -0.58
CA SER A 600 25.50 28.01 -1.63
C SER A 600 26.07 29.44 -1.60
N GLY A 601 25.36 30.39 -0.97
CA GLY A 601 25.72 31.81 -1.00
C GLY A 601 25.62 32.49 -2.39
N ALA A 602 25.07 31.77 -3.39
CA ALA A 602 25.08 32.21 -4.78
C ALA A 602 24.23 33.47 -5.06
N SER A 603 23.30 33.83 -4.20
CA SER A 603 22.58 35.10 -4.29
C SER A 603 23.40 36.28 -3.83
N GLU A 604 24.49 36.04 -3.09
CA GLU A 604 25.32 37.07 -2.42
C GLU A 604 24.53 37.93 -1.39
N ILE A 605 23.31 37.50 -1.03
CA ILE A 605 22.42 38.25 -0.13
C ILE A 605 22.46 37.61 1.27
N PRO A 606 22.98 38.31 2.29
CA PRO A 606 22.88 37.87 3.66
C PRO A 606 21.44 38.08 4.19
N PRO A 607 20.71 37.04 4.52
CA PRO A 607 19.34 37.20 5.00
C PRO A 607 19.32 37.74 6.44
N ALA A 608 18.30 38.54 6.78
CA ALA A 608 18.02 38.77 8.20
C ALA A 608 17.62 37.42 8.86
N GLN A 609 18.07 37.18 10.09
CA GLN A 609 17.83 35.89 10.74
C GLN A 609 16.34 35.55 10.89
N ALA A 610 15.51 36.56 11.15
CA ALA A 610 14.07 36.35 11.26
C ALA A 610 13.45 35.87 9.94
N ASP A 611 13.91 36.42 8.83
CA ASP A 611 13.42 36.04 7.48
C ASP A 611 13.89 34.65 7.09
N LEU A 612 15.15 34.30 7.41
CA LEU A 612 15.67 32.93 7.22
C LEU A 612 14.89 31.91 8.09
N ASP A 613 14.67 32.23 9.35
CA ASP A 613 13.90 31.40 10.30
C ASP A 613 12.49 31.14 9.77
N GLU A 614 11.80 32.18 9.27
CA GLU A 614 10.45 32.08 8.72
C GLU A 614 10.41 31.33 7.40
N ALA A 615 11.35 31.58 6.48
CA ALA A 615 11.40 30.92 5.19
C ALA A 615 11.65 29.38 5.35
N VAL A 616 12.61 29.02 6.19
CA VAL A 616 12.93 27.60 6.48
C VAL A 616 11.72 26.94 7.18
N LEU A 617 11.08 27.63 8.14
CA LEU A 617 9.87 27.12 8.81
C LEU A 617 8.75 26.86 7.80
N ARG A 618 8.46 27.75 6.87
CA ARG A 618 7.40 27.58 5.87
C ARG A 618 7.67 26.43 4.92
N VAL A 619 8.92 26.26 4.48
CA VAL A 619 9.32 25.12 3.64
C VAL A 619 9.17 23.80 4.41
N CYS A 620 9.65 23.75 5.66
CA CYS A 620 9.48 22.56 6.51
C CYS A 620 8.01 22.24 6.83
N ASP A 621 7.16 23.26 7.05
CA ASP A 621 5.74 23.07 7.32
C ASP A 621 5.00 22.51 6.10
N ASP A 622 5.31 22.97 4.89
CA ASP A 622 4.74 22.43 3.65
C ASP A 622 5.19 20.98 3.40
N LEU A 623 6.50 20.69 3.55
CA LEU A 623 6.99 19.31 3.45
C LEU A 623 6.36 18.39 4.48
N CYS A 624 6.17 18.86 5.72
CA CYS A 624 5.49 18.13 6.78
C CYS A 624 4.02 17.83 6.42
N ALA A 625 3.32 18.78 5.79
CA ALA A 625 1.96 18.57 5.29
C ALA A 625 1.91 17.55 4.14
N GLN A 626 2.92 17.56 3.24
CA GLN A 626 3.04 16.56 2.17
C GLN A 626 3.33 15.16 2.74
N LEU A 627 4.19 15.04 3.76
CA LEU A 627 4.46 13.79 4.47
C LEU A 627 3.19 13.23 5.14
N GLN A 628 2.41 14.08 5.84
CA GLN A 628 1.15 13.68 6.42
C GLN A 628 0.13 13.21 5.37
N ALA A 629 0.07 13.89 4.23
CA ALA A 629 -0.88 13.59 3.17
C ALA A 629 -0.57 12.30 2.40
N ASP A 630 0.69 11.85 2.40
CA ASP A 630 1.16 10.62 1.74
C ASP A 630 1.55 9.52 2.74
N ALA A 631 1.13 9.64 4.00
CA ALA A 631 1.38 8.60 5.00
C ALA A 631 0.70 7.29 4.62
N GLU A 632 1.30 6.16 5.00
CA GLU A 632 0.80 4.82 4.69
C GLU A 632 -0.65 4.65 5.12
N GLY A 633 -1.52 4.27 4.19
CA GLY A 633 -2.94 4.01 4.43
C GLY A 633 -3.76 5.19 4.89
N VAL A 634 -3.27 6.43 4.79
CA VAL A 634 -3.98 7.63 5.25
C VAL A 634 -5.33 7.82 4.56
N THR A 635 -6.39 8.05 5.35
CA THR A 635 -7.69 8.51 4.84
C THR A 635 -8.10 9.84 5.45
N LYS A 636 -7.59 10.16 6.66
CA LYS A 636 -7.84 11.42 7.37
C LYS A 636 -6.52 12.07 7.78
N ARG A 637 -6.35 13.34 7.45
CA ARG A 637 -5.27 14.20 7.94
C ARG A 637 -5.77 14.92 9.18
N VAL A 638 -5.17 14.64 10.32
CA VAL A 638 -5.68 15.11 11.61
C VAL A 638 -4.70 16.09 12.23
N THR A 639 -5.23 17.21 12.68
CA THR A 639 -4.50 18.16 13.52
C THR A 639 -5.08 18.12 14.93
N VAL A 640 -4.23 17.82 15.91
CA VAL A 640 -4.58 17.86 17.33
C VAL A 640 -3.94 19.10 17.94
N THR A 641 -4.76 20.04 18.41
CA THR A 641 -4.34 21.24 19.12
C THR A 641 -4.77 21.13 20.58
N VAL A 642 -3.82 21.21 21.50
CA VAL A 642 -4.10 21.29 22.93
C VAL A 642 -3.77 22.72 23.40
N THR A 643 -4.72 23.33 24.10
CA THR A 643 -4.61 24.66 24.71
C THR A 643 -4.89 24.60 26.21
N GLY A 644 -4.64 25.66 26.92
CA GLY A 644 -4.98 25.76 28.34
C GLY A 644 -4.20 24.80 29.24
N ALA A 645 -3.06 24.25 28.80
CA ALA A 645 -2.18 23.43 29.63
C ALA A 645 -1.36 24.28 30.61
N ALA A 646 -0.80 23.66 31.65
CA ALA A 646 0.05 24.38 32.60
C ALA A 646 1.35 24.89 31.94
N THR A 647 1.91 24.12 31.01
CA THR A 647 3.10 24.46 30.21
C THR A 647 2.92 24.03 28.75
N GLU A 648 3.80 24.54 27.86
CA GLU A 648 3.84 24.06 26.46
C GLU A 648 4.21 22.58 26.39
N ASP A 649 5.13 22.09 27.25
CA ASP A 649 5.52 20.70 27.32
C ASP A 649 4.34 19.80 27.72
N ASP A 650 3.51 20.22 28.69
CA ASP A 650 2.31 19.48 29.09
C ASP A 650 1.30 19.42 27.94
N ALA A 651 1.12 20.54 27.23
CA ALA A 651 0.25 20.56 26.02
C ALA A 651 0.75 19.58 24.97
N LEU A 652 2.07 19.52 24.74
CA LEU A 652 2.68 18.63 23.78
C LEU A 652 2.52 17.16 24.18
N VAL A 653 2.70 16.84 25.48
CA VAL A 653 2.50 15.49 26.03
C VAL A 653 1.03 15.05 25.83
N ALA A 654 0.07 15.92 26.15
CA ALA A 654 -1.35 15.61 25.93
C ALA A 654 -1.69 15.42 24.45
N ALA A 655 -1.22 16.30 23.58
CA ALA A 655 -1.45 16.20 22.13
C ALA A 655 -0.89 14.91 21.54
N ARG A 656 0.31 14.49 21.95
CA ARG A 656 0.92 13.20 21.55
C ARG A 656 0.12 12.01 22.06
N GLN A 657 -0.36 12.05 23.28
CA GLN A 657 -1.16 10.98 23.86
C GLN A 657 -2.44 10.76 23.01
N ILE A 658 -3.10 11.85 22.60
CA ILE A 658 -4.28 11.78 21.71
C ILE A 658 -3.89 11.24 20.33
N ALA A 659 -2.82 11.78 19.74
CA ALA A 659 -2.37 11.42 18.39
C ALA A 659 -1.98 9.93 18.24
N ARG A 660 -1.51 9.30 19.32
CA ARG A 660 -1.07 7.89 19.38
C ARG A 660 -2.17 6.92 19.80
N ASP A 661 -3.26 7.42 20.34
CA ASP A 661 -4.32 6.55 20.87
C ASP A 661 -5.05 5.83 19.75
N SER A 662 -4.95 4.50 19.70
CA SER A 662 -5.56 3.69 18.64
C SER A 662 -7.09 3.76 18.64
N LEU A 663 -7.75 3.98 19.80
CA LEU A 663 -9.20 4.14 19.84
C LEU A 663 -9.63 5.49 19.27
N VAL A 664 -8.85 6.55 19.48
CA VAL A 664 -9.07 7.85 18.83
C VAL A 664 -8.87 7.72 17.33
N LYS A 665 -7.73 7.17 16.89
CA LYS A 665 -7.42 7.02 15.47
C LYS A 665 -8.43 6.16 14.70
N THR A 666 -8.96 5.10 15.31
CA THR A 666 -10.01 4.27 14.69
C THR A 666 -11.37 4.95 14.66
N ALA A 667 -11.70 5.82 15.64
CA ALA A 667 -12.92 6.65 15.58
C ALA A 667 -12.83 7.65 14.41
N LEU A 668 -11.68 8.29 14.23
CA LEU A 668 -11.43 9.21 13.12
C LEU A 668 -11.56 8.53 11.76
N PHE A 669 -11.02 7.31 11.61
CA PHE A 669 -11.22 6.49 10.43
C PHE A 669 -12.70 6.23 10.14
N GLY A 670 -13.49 5.95 11.17
CA GLY A 670 -14.94 5.76 11.08
C GLY A 670 -15.73 7.04 10.95
N SER A 671 -15.10 8.22 10.87
CA SER A 671 -15.74 9.55 10.91
C SER A 671 -16.65 9.74 12.14
N ASP A 672 -16.29 9.10 13.27
CA ASP A 672 -17.01 9.16 14.54
C ASP A 672 -16.43 10.29 15.42
N PRO A 673 -17.18 11.37 15.73
CA PRO A 673 -16.73 12.46 16.60
C PRO A 673 -16.71 12.04 18.09
N ASN A 674 -15.92 11.01 18.38
CA ASN A 674 -15.87 10.33 19.68
C ASN A 674 -15.02 11.11 20.70
N TRP A 675 -15.56 12.19 21.21
CA TRP A 675 -14.90 13.00 22.23
C TRP A 675 -14.59 12.22 23.52
N GLY A 676 -15.37 11.18 23.85
CA GLY A 676 -15.12 10.32 25.01
C GLY A 676 -13.78 9.59 24.90
N ARG A 677 -13.38 9.12 23.71
CA ARG A 677 -12.06 8.53 23.46
C ARG A 677 -10.95 9.57 23.57
N VAL A 678 -11.20 10.79 23.12
CA VAL A 678 -10.25 11.91 23.28
C VAL A 678 -10.02 12.21 24.76
N LEU A 679 -11.07 12.29 25.58
CA LEU A 679 -10.94 12.48 27.04
C LEU A 679 -10.21 11.31 27.71
N ALA A 680 -10.52 10.08 27.30
CA ALA A 680 -9.84 8.90 27.82
C ALA A 680 -8.33 8.96 27.53
N ALA A 681 -7.94 9.34 26.30
CA ALA A 681 -6.56 9.51 25.92
C ALA A 681 -5.86 10.62 26.71
N VAL A 682 -6.48 11.79 26.85
CA VAL A 682 -5.95 12.90 27.67
C VAL A 682 -5.76 12.50 29.12
N GLY A 683 -6.72 11.75 29.68
CA GLY A 683 -6.65 11.25 31.06
C GLY A 683 -5.50 10.29 31.34
N MET A 684 -4.87 9.74 30.31
CA MET A 684 -3.66 8.90 30.41
C MET A 684 -2.36 9.71 30.36
N ALA A 685 -2.44 11.00 30.00
CA ALA A 685 -1.23 11.84 29.91
C ALA A 685 -0.68 12.14 31.32
N PRO A 686 0.63 12.03 31.54
CA PRO A 686 1.27 12.28 32.84
C PRO A 686 1.44 13.79 33.09
N ILE A 687 0.32 14.54 33.08
CA ILE A 687 0.27 15.99 33.24
C ILE A 687 -0.75 16.38 34.29
N THR A 688 -0.74 17.64 34.73
CA THR A 688 -1.78 18.17 35.64
C THR A 688 -3.07 18.40 34.86
N LEU A 689 -4.18 17.80 35.32
CA LEU A 689 -5.51 17.88 34.73
C LEU A 689 -6.56 18.22 35.77
N ASP A 690 -7.61 18.92 35.31
CA ASP A 690 -8.89 19.05 36.01
C ASP A 690 -9.98 18.57 35.06
N PRO A 691 -10.54 17.34 35.26
CA PRO A 691 -11.51 16.74 34.34
C PRO A 691 -12.75 17.60 34.09
N ASP A 692 -13.15 18.39 35.09
CA ASP A 692 -14.36 19.25 35.02
C ASP A 692 -14.11 20.55 34.23
N ARG A 693 -12.88 20.78 33.75
CA ARG A 693 -12.50 21.98 32.98
C ARG A 693 -12.22 21.67 31.52
N ILE A 694 -12.06 20.38 31.16
CA ILE A 694 -11.66 19.97 29.81
C ILE A 694 -12.81 20.24 28.83
N SER A 695 -12.50 20.91 27.73
CA SER A 695 -13.43 21.11 26.61
C SER A 695 -12.79 20.52 25.32
N VAL A 696 -13.62 19.92 24.45
CA VAL A 696 -13.21 19.31 23.18
C VAL A 696 -14.08 19.83 22.06
N SER A 697 -13.47 20.18 20.94
CA SER A 697 -14.15 20.48 19.68
C SER A 697 -13.55 19.71 18.51
N PHE A 698 -14.40 19.37 17.53
CA PHE A 698 -14.01 18.84 16.22
C PHE A 698 -14.40 19.84 15.14
N ASN A 699 -13.49 20.21 14.26
CA ASN A 699 -13.72 21.18 13.18
C ASN A 699 -14.38 22.48 13.68
N GLY A 700 -14.00 22.93 14.89
CA GLY A 700 -14.56 24.12 15.55
C GLY A 700 -15.92 23.93 16.25
N ALA A 701 -16.59 22.79 16.06
CA ALA A 701 -17.84 22.49 16.76
C ALA A 701 -17.56 21.87 18.13
N ALA A 702 -18.10 22.45 19.20
CA ALA A 702 -17.94 21.95 20.56
C ALA A 702 -18.70 20.63 20.75
N VAL A 703 -18.00 19.59 21.18
CA VAL A 703 -18.56 18.24 21.43
C VAL A 703 -18.53 17.87 22.92
N CYS A 704 -17.67 18.54 23.69
CA CYS A 704 -17.59 18.41 25.14
C CYS A 704 -17.26 19.81 25.71
N VAL A 705 -17.95 20.22 26.77
CA VAL A 705 -17.72 21.48 27.47
C VAL A 705 -17.65 21.21 28.97
N HIS A 706 -16.52 21.56 29.58
CA HIS A 706 -16.27 21.35 31.01
C HIS A 706 -16.57 19.91 31.46
N GLY A 707 -16.01 18.92 30.74
CA GLY A 707 -16.15 17.50 31.03
C GLY A 707 -17.51 16.88 30.63
N VAL A 708 -18.45 17.67 30.13
CA VAL A 708 -19.82 17.22 29.82
C VAL A 708 -20.08 17.28 28.31
N GLY A 709 -20.73 16.25 27.78
CA GLY A 709 -21.08 16.21 26.34
C GLY A 709 -22.00 17.36 25.94
N ALA A 710 -21.66 18.07 24.87
CA ALA A 710 -22.43 19.15 24.32
C ALA A 710 -23.66 18.63 23.54
N PRO A 711 -24.77 19.42 23.44
CA PRO A 711 -25.88 19.08 22.55
C PRO A 711 -25.39 18.96 21.09
N GLY A 712 -25.85 17.92 20.35
CA GLY A 712 -25.44 17.70 18.97
C GLY A 712 -24.02 17.14 18.80
N ALA A 713 -23.32 16.77 19.87
CA ALA A 713 -21.94 16.28 19.85
C ALA A 713 -21.68 15.08 18.91
N ARG A 714 -22.72 14.28 18.62
CA ARG A 714 -22.63 13.11 17.72
C ARG A 714 -23.02 13.42 16.27
N GLU A 715 -23.44 14.64 16.01
CA GLU A 715 -23.93 15.08 14.69
C GLU A 715 -22.85 15.87 13.91
N VAL A 716 -21.65 16.02 14.50
CA VAL A 716 -20.53 16.71 13.84
C VAL A 716 -20.03 15.84 12.69
N ASP A 717 -20.05 16.40 11.48
CA ASP A 717 -19.59 15.72 10.28
C ASP A 717 -18.06 15.70 10.23
N LEU A 718 -17.48 14.49 10.13
CA LEU A 718 -16.06 14.22 9.96
C LEU A 718 -15.80 13.46 8.63
N SER A 719 -16.67 13.57 7.64
CA SER A 719 -16.53 12.91 6.34
C SER A 719 -15.36 13.46 5.51
N ASP A 720 -15.00 14.73 5.69
CA ASP A 720 -13.86 15.35 5.02
C ASP A 720 -12.52 14.70 5.40
N ALA A 721 -11.54 14.82 4.51
CA ALA A 721 -10.21 14.28 4.74
C ALA A 721 -9.43 15.04 5.83
N ASP A 722 -9.71 16.30 6.06
CA ASP A 722 -9.06 17.14 7.06
C ASP A 722 -9.92 17.22 8.31
N ILE A 723 -9.34 16.92 9.48
CA ILE A 723 -10.01 16.95 10.77
C ILE A 723 -9.15 17.77 11.75
N ASP A 724 -9.76 18.79 12.36
CA ASP A 724 -9.15 19.53 13.46
C ASP A 724 -9.78 19.13 14.80
N ILE A 725 -8.96 18.65 15.74
CA ILE A 725 -9.35 18.39 17.13
C ILE A 725 -8.71 19.46 18.00
N THR A 726 -9.53 20.21 18.73
CA THR A 726 -9.04 21.15 19.73
C THR A 726 -9.46 20.69 21.12
N VAL A 727 -8.49 20.61 22.04
CA VAL A 727 -8.71 20.26 23.44
C VAL A 727 -8.20 21.39 24.31
N ASP A 728 -9.10 22.03 25.06
CA ASP A 728 -8.74 23.02 26.07
C ASP A 728 -8.74 22.36 27.45
N LEU A 729 -7.59 22.40 28.13
CA LEU A 729 -7.41 21.81 29.45
C LEU A 729 -7.80 22.75 30.60
N GLY A 730 -7.90 24.05 30.34
CA GLY A 730 -8.39 25.08 31.27
C GLY A 730 -7.52 25.28 32.53
N VAL A 731 -6.25 24.85 32.56
CA VAL A 731 -5.38 24.94 33.76
C VAL A 731 -4.23 25.95 33.62
N GLY A 732 -3.98 26.50 32.43
CA GLY A 732 -2.93 27.48 32.17
C GLY A 732 -3.01 28.07 30.76
N ASP A 733 -1.88 28.57 30.23
CA ASP A 733 -1.76 29.20 28.92
C ASP A 733 -0.89 28.36 27.92
N GLY A 734 -0.39 27.20 28.33
CA GLY A 734 0.41 26.34 27.50
C GLY A 734 -0.38 25.80 26.31
N GLN A 735 0.25 25.80 25.13
CA GLN A 735 -0.38 25.29 23.92
C GLN A 735 0.59 24.50 23.04
N ALA A 736 0.10 23.47 22.37
CA ALA A 736 0.86 22.70 21.38
C ALA A 736 -0.05 22.14 20.30
N ARG A 737 0.57 21.81 19.15
CA ARG A 737 -0.10 21.25 18.00
C ARG A 737 0.67 20.03 17.51
N ILE A 738 -0.03 18.93 17.17
CA ILE A 738 0.50 17.71 16.56
C ILE A 738 -0.29 17.40 15.29
N ARG A 739 0.40 17.03 14.23
CA ARG A 739 -0.18 16.43 13.03
C ARG A 739 -0.13 14.91 13.14
N THR A 740 -1.24 14.25 12.84
CA THR A 740 -1.36 12.79 12.83
C THR A 740 -2.31 12.35 11.71
N THR A 741 -2.60 11.06 11.64
CA THR A 741 -3.56 10.46 10.70
C THR A 741 -4.53 9.56 11.47
N ASP A 742 -5.57 9.09 10.80
CA ASP A 742 -6.40 7.99 11.26
C ASP A 742 -5.62 6.66 11.27
N LEU A 743 -6.25 5.60 11.77
CA LEU A 743 -5.78 4.21 11.69
C LEU A 743 -6.73 3.43 10.80
N SER A 744 -6.37 3.31 9.53
CA SER A 744 -7.19 2.68 8.50
C SER A 744 -6.85 1.19 8.33
N HIS A 745 -7.71 0.45 7.64
CA HIS A 745 -7.40 -0.92 7.22
C HIS A 745 -6.20 -0.95 6.26
N ALA A 746 -6.07 0.06 5.40
CA ALA A 746 -4.96 0.16 4.45
C ALA A 746 -3.60 0.33 5.17
N TYR A 747 -3.55 1.07 6.29
CA TYR A 747 -2.34 1.16 7.11
C TYR A 747 -1.87 -0.22 7.59
N VAL A 748 -2.80 -1.04 8.11
CA VAL A 748 -2.47 -2.40 8.58
C VAL A 748 -2.08 -3.29 7.40
N GLU A 749 -2.77 -3.20 6.27
CA GLU A 749 -2.48 -3.98 5.06
C GLU A 749 -1.08 -3.64 4.51
N GLU A 750 -0.76 -2.36 4.37
CA GLU A 750 0.53 -1.90 3.87
C GLU A 750 1.67 -2.34 4.81
N ASN A 751 1.54 -2.13 6.12
CA ASN A 751 2.60 -2.48 7.09
C ASN A 751 2.75 -3.99 7.34
N SER A 752 1.74 -4.81 7.05
CA SER A 752 1.82 -6.26 7.16
C SER A 752 2.29 -6.95 5.89
N ALA A 753 2.26 -6.27 4.74
CA ALA A 753 2.55 -6.85 3.44
C ALA A 753 4.03 -6.83 3.06
N TYR A 754 4.85 -6.00 3.69
CA TYR A 754 6.28 -5.89 3.40
C TYR A 754 7.10 -5.76 4.69
N SER A 755 8.41 -6.07 4.58
CA SER A 755 9.41 -5.77 5.61
C SER A 755 10.16 -4.50 5.19
N SER A 756 10.05 -3.47 5.97
CA SER A 756 10.79 -2.21 5.76
C SER A 756 12.04 -2.15 6.63
#